data_d9d9031ba0918e19f9ad703426e2d27e
#
_entry.id   d9d9031ba0918e19f9ad703426e2d27e
#
_cell.length_a   1.000
_cell.length_b   1.000
_cell.length_c   1.000
_cell.angle_alpha   90.00
_cell.angle_beta   90.00
_cell.angle_gamma   90.00
#
_symmetry.space_group_name_H-M   'P 1'
#
loop_
_entity.id
_entity.type
_entity.pdbx_description
1 polymer ?
#
loop_
_entity_poly.entity_id
_entity_poly.type
_entity_poly.pdbx_seq_one_letter_code
_entity_poly.pdbx_strand_id
1 'polypeptide(L)'
;LSVFAKRYNFAALKNQKSNTVKIICSDMDLKTFSEQEAKKVTLDYFSGDELATQVWINKYALKDSAGNLYEKSPEDMHRRMAREIARIEAKYPNPMSEDELFELFDKFKYIVPQGGPMTGIGNSFQVSSLSNCFVVGVEGSSDSYGAIIKIDEEQVQLMKRRGGVGHDLSSIRPEGSPVNNSALTSTGIVPFMERYSNSTREVAQGGRRGALMLSISIKHPDAEKFIDAKLEQNKITAANISVKIDDEFMRCVESGKPYTQQYPIDSPNPTFSVKIDAKKLWNKIIHNAWASAEPGVLFWDTIIRESVPDCYADLGYKTVSTNPCGEIPLCPYDSCRLLAVNLYSYVENPFTAMANFNFELFRKHVRYAQRIMDDIIDLEIEKIDRILEKISSDPESEVVKRTEYELWQKIKDKCINGRRTGVGITAEGDMVAAMGLRYASDEAIDFAENVQKVLAVEAYRSSVIMAKERGAFAVFDAKREEKNPFVMRLREADPQMYEDMKKYGRRNIACLTVAPTGTTSIMTQTTSGIEPVFLCVYTRKRKVNPNDKNVTIDEVDAQGDSWEKFTVFHHKFVDWMVVNGYDVTKRYNEKELAELIKKSPYYGATSNDVDWLNKVRLQGRIQKWVDHSISVTVNLPETATEELVDRLYREAWKVGCKGVTIYRAGSRGNVLEDVSKSKKSEKESAQTAHTAKEQICFPVTDMLKRPKVLDCEILRFQNQKEKWIAFVGLKDNKPYEIFTGLADDEDGILLPKWLEKGKIIKEVFDDGSKRYDFQFINRHGYKTTIEGLSYKFNKEFWNYAKLLSGVLRYGMPIDQVIKLVNGLQFDSDTINTWKAGVERALRKYLEGVVEGMKCPNCGESSVEASDGCYKCTSCGYSKCG
;
A
#
# COMPACT_ATOMS: atom_id res chain seq x y z
N LEU A 1 -35.75 35.95 3.50
CA LEU A 1 -36.36 34.92 4.40
C LEU A 1 -37.57 34.17 3.83
N SER A 2 -38.06 34.50 2.63
CA SER A 2 -39.25 33.84 2.05
C SER A 2 -39.00 32.86 0.89
N VAL A 3 -37.74 32.65 0.51
CA VAL A 3 -37.36 31.75 -0.60
C VAL A 3 -36.76 30.43 -0.12
N PHE A 4 -36.36 30.34 1.16
CA PHE A 4 -35.76 29.13 1.75
C PHE A 4 -36.77 28.11 2.35
N ALA A 5 -38.06 28.48 2.45
CA ALA A 5 -39.08 27.64 3.11
C ALA A 5 -39.81 26.64 2.15
N LYS A 6 -39.41 26.50 0.90
CA LYS A 6 -40.14 25.64 -0.08
C LYS A 6 -39.40 24.34 -0.49
N ARG A 7 -38.33 23.94 0.16
CA ARG A 7 -37.57 22.74 -0.29
C ARG A 7 -37.49 21.55 0.68
N TYR A 8 -37.95 21.66 1.90
CA TYR A 8 -37.91 20.49 2.80
C TYR A 8 -39.15 20.42 3.69
N ASN A 9 -40.21 19.81 3.18
CA ASN A 9 -41.42 19.49 3.96
C ASN A 9 -41.31 18.05 4.50
N PHE A 10 -40.57 17.88 5.59
CA PHE A 10 -40.35 16.58 6.27
C PHE A 10 -41.62 16.03 6.98
N ALA A 11 -42.72 16.75 6.98
CA ALA A 11 -43.94 16.36 7.69
C ALA A 11 -44.94 15.55 6.83
N ALA A 12 -44.72 15.42 5.52
CA ALA A 12 -45.71 14.79 4.62
C ALA A 12 -45.51 13.28 4.39
N LEU A 13 -44.45 12.67 4.93
CA LEU A 13 -44.14 11.23 4.73
C LEU A 13 -44.71 10.30 5.83
N LYS A 14 -45.49 10.79 6.79
CA LYS A 14 -46.04 9.95 7.86
C LYS A 14 -47.36 9.23 7.55
N ASN A 15 -47.93 9.38 6.36
CA ASN A 15 -49.23 8.78 6.05
C ASN A 15 -49.36 8.08 4.68
N GLN A 16 -48.31 7.56 4.14
CA GLN A 16 -48.44 6.48 3.17
C GLN A 16 -48.07 5.18 3.86
N LYS A 17 -49.07 4.35 4.16
CA LYS A 17 -48.85 2.96 4.53
C LYS A 17 -47.93 2.36 3.49
N SER A 18 -46.69 2.14 3.85
CA SER A 18 -45.73 1.37 3.07
C SER A 18 -46.34 -0.01 2.83
N ASN A 19 -46.69 -0.32 1.61
CA ASN A 19 -46.60 -1.68 1.16
C ASN A 19 -45.09 -2.02 1.24
N THR A 20 -44.76 -2.50 2.43
CA THR A 20 -43.50 -3.18 2.65
C THR A 20 -43.49 -4.34 1.66
N VAL A 21 -42.82 -4.16 0.56
CA VAL A 21 -42.30 -5.28 -0.18
C VAL A 21 -41.41 -5.99 0.84
N LYS A 22 -41.96 -6.94 1.55
CA LYS A 22 -41.23 -8.02 2.17
C LYS A 22 -40.40 -8.58 1.01
N ILE A 23 -39.16 -8.13 0.90
CA ILE A 23 -38.15 -8.92 0.19
C ILE A 23 -38.27 -10.26 0.90
N ILE A 24 -38.86 -11.21 0.21
CA ILE A 24 -38.86 -12.61 0.56
C ILE A 24 -37.38 -13.02 0.50
N CYS A 25 -36.61 -12.79 1.56
CA CYS A 25 -35.68 -13.76 2.01
C CYS A 25 -36.57 -14.93 2.38
N SER A 26 -36.91 -15.79 1.40
CA SER A 26 -37.27 -17.15 1.72
C SER A 26 -36.17 -17.62 2.69
N ASP A 27 -36.60 -18.19 3.81
CA ASP A 27 -35.77 -19.03 4.68
C ASP A 27 -35.13 -20.14 3.82
N MET A 28 -34.16 -19.78 3.00
CA MET A 28 -33.12 -20.71 2.62
C MET A 28 -32.28 -20.86 3.88
N ASP A 29 -32.36 -22.02 4.51
CA ASP A 29 -31.35 -22.48 5.46
C ASP A 29 -29.98 -22.21 4.78
N LEU A 30 -29.38 -21.05 5.05
CA LEU A 30 -28.08 -20.68 4.51
C LEU A 30 -27.08 -21.63 5.12
N LYS A 31 -26.70 -22.65 4.36
CA LYS A 31 -25.76 -23.69 4.79
C LYS A 31 -24.41 -23.02 5.06
N THR A 32 -23.90 -23.21 6.26
CA THR A 32 -22.52 -22.82 6.62
C THR A 32 -21.56 -23.96 6.36
N PHE A 33 -20.32 -23.60 6.05
CA PHE A 33 -19.23 -24.54 5.79
C PHE A 33 -18.12 -24.34 6.81
N SER A 34 -17.47 -25.44 7.20
CA SER A 34 -16.26 -25.35 8.02
C SER A 34 -15.08 -24.81 7.18
N GLU A 35 -14.13 -24.16 7.82
CA GLU A 35 -12.94 -23.68 7.15
C GLU A 35 -12.15 -24.81 6.47
N GLN A 36 -12.10 -26.00 7.10
CA GLN A 36 -11.42 -27.17 6.53
C GLN A 36 -12.11 -27.70 5.28
N GLU A 37 -13.46 -27.73 5.26
CA GLU A 37 -14.24 -28.12 4.09
C GLU A 37 -14.04 -27.12 2.94
N ALA A 38 -14.17 -25.83 3.22
CA ALA A 38 -13.93 -24.78 2.23
C ALA A 38 -12.49 -24.83 1.69
N LYS A 39 -11.49 -25.01 2.57
CA LYS A 39 -10.08 -25.11 2.16
C LYS A 39 -9.86 -26.28 1.21
N LYS A 40 -10.43 -27.46 1.50
CA LYS A 40 -10.28 -28.66 0.66
C LYS A 40 -10.87 -28.41 -0.75
N VAL A 41 -12.13 -27.96 -0.82
CA VAL A 41 -12.82 -27.76 -2.11
C VAL A 41 -12.16 -26.62 -2.93
N THR A 42 -11.74 -25.55 -2.25
CA THR A 42 -11.06 -24.43 -2.92
C THR A 42 -9.67 -24.82 -3.42
N LEU A 43 -8.94 -25.66 -2.67
CA LEU A 43 -7.64 -26.18 -3.10
C LEU A 43 -7.78 -27.03 -4.38
N ASP A 44 -8.80 -27.87 -4.46
CA ASP A 44 -9.12 -28.65 -5.66
C ASP A 44 -9.49 -27.72 -6.83
N TYR A 45 -10.28 -26.64 -6.57
CA TYR A 45 -10.64 -25.64 -7.57
C TYR A 45 -9.42 -24.94 -8.21
N PHE A 46 -8.40 -24.62 -7.39
CA PHE A 46 -7.14 -23.99 -7.85
C PHE A 46 -6.03 -25.00 -8.18
N SER A 47 -6.38 -26.29 -8.38
CA SER A 47 -5.42 -27.34 -8.75
C SER A 47 -4.22 -27.45 -7.82
N GLY A 48 -4.45 -27.28 -6.49
CA GLY A 48 -3.41 -27.40 -5.47
C GLY A 48 -2.69 -26.11 -5.09
N ASP A 49 -3.08 -24.96 -5.65
CA ASP A 49 -2.50 -23.66 -5.29
C ASP A 49 -3.01 -23.19 -3.90
N GLU A 50 -2.17 -23.38 -2.89
CA GLU A 50 -2.46 -22.96 -1.51
C GLU A 50 -2.59 -21.44 -1.35
N LEU A 51 -1.79 -20.67 -2.12
CA LEU A 51 -1.81 -19.21 -2.03
C LEU A 51 -3.13 -18.64 -2.56
N ALA A 52 -3.54 -19.07 -3.74
CA ALA A 52 -4.83 -18.68 -4.32
C ALA A 52 -5.99 -19.10 -3.41
N THR A 53 -5.93 -20.32 -2.84
CA THR A 53 -6.90 -20.85 -1.88
C THR A 53 -7.03 -19.95 -0.66
N GLN A 54 -5.91 -19.64 -0.02
CA GLN A 54 -5.92 -18.82 1.19
C GLN A 54 -6.36 -17.37 0.93
N VAL A 55 -5.95 -16.81 -0.22
CA VAL A 55 -6.35 -15.47 -0.64
C VAL A 55 -7.86 -15.41 -0.84
N TRP A 56 -8.45 -16.39 -1.54
CA TRP A 56 -9.90 -16.42 -1.76
C TRP A 56 -10.67 -16.58 -0.44
N ILE A 57 -10.34 -17.56 0.38
CA ILE A 57 -11.01 -17.81 1.66
C ILE A 57 -10.96 -16.57 2.56
N ASN A 58 -9.77 -15.94 2.68
CA ASN A 58 -9.60 -14.82 3.62
C ASN A 58 -10.24 -13.53 3.15
N LYS A 59 -10.27 -13.26 1.84
CA LYS A 59 -10.64 -11.94 1.32
C LYS A 59 -11.97 -11.89 0.57
N TYR A 60 -12.43 -12.99 -0.04
CA TYR A 60 -13.52 -12.97 -1.00
C TYR A 60 -14.71 -13.86 -0.65
N ALA A 61 -14.48 -14.99 0.01
CA ALA A 61 -15.56 -15.88 0.45
C ALA A 61 -16.59 -15.14 1.29
N LEU A 62 -17.86 -15.40 1.06
CA LEU A 62 -18.98 -14.78 1.75
C LEU A 62 -18.97 -15.18 3.23
N LYS A 63 -18.92 -14.18 4.11
CA LYS A 63 -18.89 -14.34 5.57
C LYS A 63 -19.82 -13.38 6.25
N ASP A 64 -20.37 -13.81 7.37
CA ASP A 64 -21.06 -12.92 8.32
C ASP A 64 -20.07 -12.23 9.28
N SER A 65 -20.57 -11.44 10.21
CA SER A 65 -19.78 -10.76 11.24
C SER A 65 -19.18 -11.69 12.29
N ALA A 66 -19.68 -12.91 12.44
CA ALA A 66 -19.14 -13.94 13.32
C ALA A 66 -18.03 -14.79 12.64
N GLY A 67 -17.82 -14.58 11.33
CA GLY A 67 -16.82 -15.30 10.54
C GLY A 67 -17.31 -16.62 9.94
N ASN A 68 -18.60 -16.92 10.04
CA ASN A 68 -19.17 -18.13 9.42
C ASN A 68 -19.09 -18.02 7.89
N LEU A 69 -18.65 -19.09 7.24
CA LEU A 69 -18.51 -19.19 5.79
C LEU A 69 -19.81 -19.69 5.16
N TYR A 70 -20.29 -19.00 4.12
CA TYR A 70 -21.49 -19.36 3.34
C TYR A 70 -21.15 -19.82 1.92
N GLU A 71 -19.88 -19.82 1.55
CA GLU A 71 -19.34 -20.30 0.27
C GLU A 71 -18.18 -21.25 0.54
N LYS A 72 -18.08 -22.34 -0.19
CA LYS A 72 -17.03 -23.36 -0.06
C LYS A 72 -15.97 -23.25 -1.15
N SER A 73 -16.26 -22.53 -2.26
CA SER A 73 -15.34 -22.36 -3.39
C SER A 73 -15.65 -21.08 -4.18
N PRO A 74 -14.72 -20.62 -5.05
CA PRO A 74 -14.99 -19.53 -5.98
C PRO A 74 -16.19 -19.77 -6.90
N GLU A 75 -16.55 -21.01 -7.18
CA GLU A 75 -17.74 -21.33 -7.97
C GLU A 75 -19.02 -20.78 -7.33
N ASP A 76 -19.19 -20.97 -6.01
CA ASP A 76 -20.36 -20.47 -5.28
C ASP A 76 -20.42 -18.93 -5.36
N MET A 77 -19.27 -18.26 -5.26
CA MET A 77 -19.16 -16.80 -5.42
C MET A 77 -19.56 -16.36 -6.84
N HIS A 78 -19.07 -17.05 -7.87
CA HIS A 78 -19.40 -16.74 -9.25
C HIS A 78 -20.89 -16.94 -9.54
N ARG A 79 -21.51 -18.00 -9.01
CA ARG A 79 -22.96 -18.25 -9.09
C ARG A 79 -23.77 -17.14 -8.41
N ARG A 80 -23.35 -16.71 -7.21
CA ARG A 80 -23.99 -15.59 -6.50
C ARG A 80 -23.95 -14.30 -7.34
N MET A 81 -22.77 -13.97 -7.89
CA MET A 81 -22.65 -12.77 -8.73
C MET A 81 -23.46 -12.87 -10.02
N ALA A 82 -23.40 -14.00 -10.72
CA ALA A 82 -24.16 -14.22 -11.96
C ALA A 82 -25.66 -14.08 -11.74
N ARG A 83 -26.20 -14.63 -10.66
CA ARG A 83 -27.63 -14.52 -10.29
C ARG A 83 -28.05 -13.07 -10.08
N GLU A 84 -27.29 -12.30 -9.33
CA GLU A 84 -27.62 -10.90 -9.04
C GLU A 84 -27.51 -10.01 -10.28
N ILE A 85 -26.52 -10.24 -11.15
CA ILE A 85 -26.38 -9.51 -12.41
C ILE A 85 -27.53 -9.90 -13.37
N ALA A 86 -27.87 -11.18 -13.49
CA ALA A 86 -29.01 -11.63 -14.30
C ALA A 86 -30.32 -11.01 -13.82
N ARG A 87 -30.48 -10.80 -12.51
CA ARG A 87 -31.65 -10.10 -11.94
C ARG A 87 -31.74 -8.63 -12.44
N ILE A 88 -30.60 -7.96 -12.58
CA ILE A 88 -30.55 -6.60 -13.17
C ILE A 88 -30.80 -6.65 -14.67
N GLU A 89 -30.15 -7.55 -15.39
CA GLU A 89 -30.32 -7.75 -16.83
C GLU A 89 -31.80 -7.96 -17.21
N ALA A 90 -32.55 -8.69 -16.39
CA ALA A 90 -33.98 -8.93 -16.61
C ALA A 90 -34.84 -7.65 -16.67
N LYS A 91 -34.32 -6.50 -16.23
CA LYS A 91 -35.00 -5.19 -16.34
C LYS A 91 -34.84 -4.56 -17.74
N TYR A 92 -33.98 -5.11 -18.59
CA TYR A 92 -33.53 -4.51 -19.84
C TYR A 92 -33.78 -5.42 -21.04
N PRO A 93 -33.79 -4.88 -22.28
CA PRO A 93 -33.86 -5.69 -23.49
C PRO A 93 -32.66 -6.62 -23.64
N ASN A 94 -32.91 -7.79 -24.25
CA ASN A 94 -31.87 -8.79 -24.56
C ASN A 94 -31.04 -9.20 -23.34
N PRO A 95 -31.65 -9.67 -22.25
CA PRO A 95 -30.95 -9.98 -21.01
C PRO A 95 -30.01 -11.17 -21.16
N MET A 96 -28.84 -11.06 -20.53
CA MET A 96 -27.94 -12.21 -20.33
C MET A 96 -28.50 -13.12 -19.24
N SER A 97 -28.42 -14.44 -19.45
CA SER A 97 -28.84 -15.45 -18.49
C SER A 97 -27.81 -15.62 -17.36
N GLU A 98 -28.23 -16.22 -16.23
CA GLU A 98 -27.33 -16.59 -15.14
C GLU A 98 -26.19 -17.52 -15.58
N ASP A 99 -26.50 -18.49 -16.46
CA ASP A 99 -25.49 -19.45 -16.94
C ASP A 99 -24.49 -18.79 -17.88
N GLU A 100 -24.92 -17.93 -18.82
CA GLU A 100 -23.99 -17.15 -19.67
C GLU A 100 -23.04 -16.28 -18.84
N LEU A 101 -23.56 -15.62 -17.80
CA LEU A 101 -22.75 -14.81 -16.88
C LEU A 101 -21.79 -15.67 -16.06
N PHE A 102 -22.24 -16.83 -15.59
CA PHE A 102 -21.41 -17.77 -14.85
C PHE A 102 -20.24 -18.29 -15.69
N GLU A 103 -20.49 -18.68 -16.96
CA GLU A 103 -19.44 -19.13 -17.87
C GLU A 103 -18.35 -18.08 -18.12
N LEU A 104 -18.70 -16.79 -18.08
CA LEU A 104 -17.73 -15.70 -18.23
C LEU A 104 -16.83 -15.55 -17.00
N PHE A 105 -17.34 -15.87 -15.80
CA PHE A 105 -16.62 -15.70 -14.52
C PHE A 105 -15.86 -16.95 -14.11
N ASP A 106 -16.41 -18.14 -14.39
CA ASP A 106 -15.89 -19.39 -13.84
C ASP A 106 -14.40 -19.61 -14.16
N LYS A 107 -13.68 -20.16 -13.20
CA LYS A 107 -12.22 -20.34 -13.23
C LYS A 107 -11.45 -19.04 -13.41
N PHE A 108 -12.09 -17.86 -13.18
CA PHE A 108 -11.51 -16.54 -13.49
C PHE A 108 -11.00 -16.45 -14.95
N LYS A 109 -11.68 -17.17 -15.84
CA LYS A 109 -11.15 -17.43 -17.17
C LYS A 109 -11.20 -16.19 -18.07
N TYR A 110 -12.35 -15.54 -18.21
CA TYR A 110 -12.52 -14.44 -19.17
C TYR A 110 -12.73 -13.09 -18.51
N ILE A 111 -13.68 -12.98 -17.61
CA ILE A 111 -14.08 -11.73 -16.95
C ILE A 111 -13.88 -11.88 -15.46
N VAL A 112 -13.12 -10.96 -14.88
CA VAL A 112 -12.68 -10.99 -13.47
C VAL A 112 -13.10 -9.69 -12.79
N PRO A 113 -14.28 -9.64 -12.14
CA PRO A 113 -14.64 -8.51 -11.31
C PRO A 113 -13.60 -8.29 -10.21
N GLN A 114 -13.39 -7.04 -9.80
CA GLN A 114 -12.41 -6.74 -8.77
C GLN A 114 -13.02 -6.83 -7.36
N GLY A 115 -12.22 -6.55 -6.33
CA GLY A 115 -12.54 -6.88 -4.95
C GLY A 115 -13.87 -6.34 -4.41
N GLY A 116 -14.29 -5.12 -4.79
CA GLY A 116 -15.57 -4.56 -4.38
C GLY A 116 -16.77 -5.39 -4.88
N PRO A 117 -16.91 -5.58 -6.19
CA PRO A 117 -17.94 -6.43 -6.78
C PRO A 117 -17.93 -7.86 -6.25
N MET A 118 -16.77 -8.55 -6.22
CA MET A 118 -16.69 -9.95 -5.77
C MET A 118 -17.18 -10.14 -4.32
N THR A 119 -16.84 -9.20 -3.43
CA THR A 119 -17.23 -9.31 -2.01
C THR A 119 -18.60 -8.77 -1.71
N GLY A 120 -19.10 -7.83 -2.52
CA GLY A 120 -20.31 -7.05 -2.21
C GLY A 120 -21.56 -7.47 -2.95
N ILE A 121 -21.48 -7.96 -4.21
CA ILE A 121 -22.66 -8.39 -4.99
C ILE A 121 -23.33 -9.56 -4.26
N GLY A 122 -24.64 -9.45 -4.01
CA GLY A 122 -25.42 -10.48 -3.30
C GLY A 122 -25.08 -10.65 -1.81
N ASN A 123 -24.12 -9.88 -1.26
CA ASN A 123 -23.79 -9.92 0.16
C ASN A 123 -24.83 -9.13 0.96
N SER A 124 -25.61 -9.86 1.80
CA SER A 124 -26.63 -9.29 2.70
C SER A 124 -26.11 -9.01 4.12
N PHE A 125 -24.96 -9.58 4.49
CA PHE A 125 -24.38 -9.47 5.84
C PHE A 125 -23.70 -8.13 6.11
N GLN A 126 -23.23 -7.45 5.05
CA GLN A 126 -22.50 -6.21 5.18
C GLN A 126 -23.17 -5.08 4.41
N VAL A 127 -23.29 -3.92 5.06
CA VAL A 127 -23.74 -2.67 4.41
C VAL A 127 -22.51 -1.96 3.86
N SER A 128 -22.15 -2.26 2.62
CA SER A 128 -20.95 -1.78 1.95
C SER A 128 -21.23 -1.39 0.50
N SER A 129 -20.37 -0.56 -0.07
CA SER A 129 -20.37 -0.19 -1.49
C SER A 129 -19.73 -1.29 -2.35
N LEU A 130 -20.10 -1.35 -3.63
CA LEU A 130 -19.40 -2.13 -4.67
C LEU A 130 -18.27 -1.34 -5.32
N SER A 131 -18.20 -0.02 -5.09
CA SER A 131 -17.15 0.84 -5.61
C SER A 131 -15.84 0.59 -4.88
N ASN A 132 -14.75 0.52 -5.63
CA ASN A 132 -13.42 0.30 -5.08
C ASN A 132 -12.80 1.60 -4.56
N CYS A 133 -13.09 2.73 -5.24
CA CYS A 133 -12.38 3.98 -5.06
C CYS A 133 -13.30 5.19 -5.25
N PHE A 134 -12.98 6.24 -4.49
CA PHE A 134 -13.69 7.52 -4.47
C PHE A 134 -12.71 8.67 -4.46
N VAL A 135 -13.16 9.84 -4.90
CA VAL A 135 -12.51 11.12 -4.64
C VAL A 135 -13.47 11.99 -3.85
N VAL A 136 -12.98 12.61 -2.79
CA VAL A 136 -13.72 13.59 -2.01
C VAL A 136 -13.19 15.00 -2.24
N GLY A 137 -13.97 16.00 -1.93
CA GLY A 137 -13.62 17.40 -2.01
C GLY A 137 -14.84 18.24 -1.68
N VAL A 138 -14.62 19.40 -1.09
CA VAL A 138 -15.69 20.34 -0.82
C VAL A 138 -15.94 21.19 -2.07
N GLU A 139 -17.19 21.41 -2.44
CA GLU A 139 -17.55 22.38 -3.46
C GLU A 139 -17.04 23.77 -3.05
N GLY A 140 -16.20 24.38 -3.88
CA GLY A 140 -15.53 25.64 -3.59
C GLY A 140 -14.15 25.47 -2.96
N SER A 141 -13.77 26.33 -2.03
CA SER A 141 -12.46 26.30 -1.35
C SER A 141 -12.48 25.32 -0.19
N SER A 142 -11.52 24.38 -0.18
CA SER A 142 -11.29 23.43 0.91
C SER A 142 -10.31 23.97 1.97
N ASP A 143 -10.15 25.30 2.08
CA ASP A 143 -9.10 25.95 2.88
C ASP A 143 -9.52 26.27 4.32
N SER A 144 -10.81 26.19 4.68
CA SER A 144 -11.23 26.41 6.06
C SER A 144 -11.09 25.17 6.92
N TYR A 145 -10.86 25.34 8.24
CA TYR A 145 -10.86 24.22 9.19
C TYR A 145 -12.13 23.37 9.09
N GLY A 146 -13.28 24.01 8.89
CA GLY A 146 -14.54 23.29 8.71
C GLY A 146 -14.51 22.37 7.49
N ALA A 147 -13.97 22.86 6.37
CA ALA A 147 -13.83 22.06 5.16
C ALA A 147 -12.80 20.92 5.31
N ILE A 148 -11.65 21.22 5.94
CA ILE A 148 -10.57 20.24 6.18
C ILE A 148 -11.07 19.10 7.06
N ILE A 149 -11.78 19.40 8.16
CA ILE A 149 -12.33 18.40 9.07
C ILE A 149 -13.48 17.62 8.40
N LYS A 150 -14.32 18.31 7.60
CA LYS A 150 -15.37 17.62 6.84
C LYS A 150 -14.81 16.60 5.85
N ILE A 151 -13.71 16.92 5.15
CA ILE A 151 -13.02 15.96 4.25
C ILE A 151 -12.51 14.76 5.04
N ASP A 152 -11.95 14.97 6.24
CA ASP A 152 -11.47 13.89 7.11
C ASP A 152 -12.63 12.97 7.54
N GLU A 153 -13.78 13.53 7.93
CA GLU A 153 -14.97 12.78 8.25
C GLU A 153 -15.50 12.01 7.03
N GLU A 154 -15.63 12.66 5.87
CA GLU A 154 -16.06 12.01 4.62
C GLU A 154 -15.15 10.86 4.23
N GLN A 155 -13.81 11.02 4.37
CA GLN A 155 -12.82 9.97 4.14
C GLN A 155 -13.09 8.73 5.00
N VAL A 156 -13.30 8.90 6.30
CA VAL A 156 -13.57 7.81 7.25
C VAL A 156 -14.90 7.12 6.92
N GLN A 157 -15.94 7.90 6.57
CA GLN A 157 -17.25 7.36 6.21
C GLN A 157 -17.22 6.49 4.94
N LEU A 158 -16.36 6.83 3.97
CA LEU A 158 -16.14 5.99 2.78
C LEU A 158 -15.30 4.74 3.10
N MET A 159 -14.25 4.91 3.87
CA MET A 159 -13.36 3.79 4.21
C MET A 159 -14.09 2.70 5.00
N LYS A 160 -14.97 3.05 5.94
CA LYS A 160 -15.78 2.05 6.67
C LYS A 160 -16.73 1.27 5.76
N ARG A 161 -17.05 1.78 4.55
CA ARG A 161 -17.86 1.13 3.51
C ARG A 161 -16.98 0.47 2.42
N ARG A 162 -15.68 0.24 2.68
CA ARG A 162 -14.67 -0.44 1.84
C ARG A 162 -14.09 0.38 0.68
N GLY A 163 -14.37 1.68 0.60
CA GLY A 163 -13.81 2.55 -0.43
C GLY A 163 -12.37 2.99 -0.13
N GLY A 164 -11.48 2.96 -1.12
CA GLY A 164 -10.25 3.75 -1.11
C GLY A 164 -10.57 5.20 -1.45
N VAL A 165 -9.84 6.16 -0.87
CA VAL A 165 -10.15 7.58 -1.02
C VAL A 165 -8.95 8.35 -1.56
N GLY A 166 -9.21 9.32 -2.44
CA GLY A 166 -8.23 10.31 -2.85
C GLY A 166 -8.75 11.73 -2.65
N HIS A 167 -7.87 12.66 -2.30
CA HIS A 167 -8.20 14.08 -2.31
C HIS A 167 -6.97 14.96 -2.54
N ASP A 168 -7.23 16.19 -2.97
CA ASP A 168 -6.22 17.15 -3.38
C ASP A 168 -6.01 18.22 -2.31
N LEU A 169 -4.77 18.53 -2.01
CA LEU A 169 -4.39 19.52 -1.01
C LEU A 169 -4.08 20.91 -1.61
N SER A 170 -4.15 21.05 -2.93
CA SER A 170 -3.75 22.28 -3.63
C SER A 170 -4.61 23.51 -3.29
N SER A 171 -5.79 23.31 -2.70
CA SER A 171 -6.68 24.39 -2.26
C SER A 171 -6.40 24.90 -0.85
N ILE A 172 -5.59 24.20 -0.04
CA ILE A 172 -5.20 24.62 1.30
C ILE A 172 -4.11 25.69 1.15
N ARG A 173 -4.25 26.81 1.88
CA ARG A 173 -3.26 27.90 1.82
C ARG A 173 -1.88 27.46 2.32
N PRO A 174 -0.79 27.98 1.72
CA PRO A 174 0.57 27.63 2.11
C PRO A 174 0.93 28.11 3.52
N GLU A 175 1.96 27.49 4.09
CA GLU A 175 2.52 27.88 5.38
C GLU A 175 2.93 29.35 5.40
N GLY A 176 2.70 30.01 6.55
CA GLY A 176 2.98 31.42 6.74
C GLY A 176 1.93 32.36 6.16
N SER A 177 0.94 31.86 5.39
CA SER A 177 -0.16 32.69 4.89
C SER A 177 -0.98 33.26 6.06
N PRO A 178 -1.45 34.52 5.97
CA PRO A 178 -2.25 35.11 7.05
C PRO A 178 -3.59 34.40 7.23
N VAL A 179 -4.00 34.24 8.48
CA VAL A 179 -5.32 33.74 8.86
C VAL A 179 -5.98 34.68 9.85
N ASN A 180 -7.30 34.84 9.76
CA ASN A 180 -8.07 35.75 10.63
C ASN A 180 -8.55 35.04 11.90
N ASN A 181 -7.67 34.31 12.55
CA ASN A 181 -7.92 33.65 13.83
C ASN A 181 -6.74 33.88 14.80
N SER A 182 -6.79 33.29 15.99
CA SER A 182 -5.76 33.45 17.02
C SER A 182 -4.37 32.91 16.63
N ALA A 183 -4.27 32.08 15.59
CA ALA A 183 -2.99 31.56 15.10
C ALA A 183 -2.19 32.55 14.25
N LEU A 184 -2.84 33.59 13.70
CA LEU A 184 -2.28 34.63 12.81
C LEU A 184 -1.75 34.12 11.49
N THR A 185 -1.12 32.95 11.44
CA THR A 185 -0.53 32.34 10.22
C THR A 185 -0.92 30.88 10.07
N SER A 186 -0.97 30.40 8.82
CA SER A 186 -1.22 29.01 8.46
C SER A 186 0.00 28.13 8.77
N THR A 187 -0.24 26.90 9.17
CA THR A 187 0.79 25.85 9.34
C THR A 187 1.08 25.10 8.04
N GLY A 188 0.42 25.46 6.94
CA GLY A 188 0.56 24.78 5.64
C GLY A 188 -0.10 23.41 5.61
N ILE A 189 0.32 22.57 4.65
CA ILE A 189 -0.35 21.30 4.31
C ILE A 189 0.09 20.09 5.16
N VAL A 190 1.34 20.07 5.65
CA VAL A 190 1.92 18.85 6.27
C VAL A 190 1.14 18.35 7.49
N PRO A 191 0.70 19.20 8.45
CA PRO A 191 -0.10 18.72 9.58
C PRO A 191 -1.43 18.08 9.16
N PHE A 192 -2.01 18.53 8.06
CA PHE A 192 -3.25 17.91 7.53
C PHE A 192 -2.98 16.58 6.82
N MET A 193 -1.82 16.43 6.16
CA MET A 193 -1.39 15.13 5.63
C MET A 193 -1.24 14.09 6.74
N GLU A 194 -0.64 14.47 7.87
CA GLU A 194 -0.49 13.62 9.06
C GLU A 194 -1.86 13.23 9.62
N ARG A 195 -2.78 14.19 9.74
CA ARG A 195 -4.15 13.97 10.20
C ARG A 195 -4.87 12.93 9.33
N TYR A 196 -4.94 13.15 8.03
CA TYR A 196 -5.62 12.25 7.09
C TYR A 196 -4.99 10.85 7.06
N SER A 197 -3.68 10.77 7.18
CA SER A 197 -2.95 9.50 7.31
C SER A 197 -3.32 8.77 8.61
N ASN A 198 -3.45 9.48 9.74
CA ASN A 198 -3.85 8.90 11.02
C ASN A 198 -5.27 8.33 10.97
N SER A 199 -6.24 9.11 10.49
CA SER A 199 -7.63 8.67 10.33
C SER A 199 -7.73 7.43 9.43
N THR A 200 -6.89 7.34 8.38
CA THR A 200 -6.82 6.15 7.52
C THR A 200 -6.38 4.90 8.29
N ARG A 201 -5.46 5.03 9.27
CA ARG A 201 -4.99 3.88 10.07
C ARG A 201 -6.03 3.36 11.04
N GLU A 202 -6.93 4.21 11.49
CA GLU A 202 -7.99 3.86 12.44
C GLU A 202 -9.05 2.95 11.83
N VAL A 203 -9.27 3.06 10.51
CA VAL A 203 -10.33 2.32 9.82
C VAL A 203 -9.84 0.96 9.33
N ALA A 204 -10.32 -0.10 9.98
CA ALA A 204 -10.13 -1.47 9.50
C ALA A 204 -11.20 -1.84 8.48
N GLN A 205 -10.79 -2.46 7.37
CA GLN A 205 -11.67 -2.87 6.26
C GLN A 205 -11.70 -4.41 6.11
N GLY A 206 -12.14 -5.13 7.13
CA GLY A 206 -12.23 -6.59 7.07
C GLY A 206 -10.87 -7.26 6.74
N GLY A 207 -9.83 -6.93 7.51
CA GLY A 207 -8.47 -7.42 7.30
C GLY A 207 -7.63 -6.62 6.30
N ARG A 208 -8.15 -5.51 5.76
CA ARG A 208 -7.41 -4.51 4.98
C ARG A 208 -7.30 -3.22 5.78
N ARG A 209 -6.20 -2.48 5.59
CA ARG A 209 -6.10 -1.09 6.04
C ARG A 209 -6.85 -0.18 5.06
N GLY A 210 -7.30 0.99 5.51
CA GLY A 210 -7.77 2.05 4.63
C GLY A 210 -6.71 2.38 3.57
N ALA A 211 -7.14 2.87 2.41
CA ALA A 211 -6.25 3.28 1.33
C ALA A 211 -6.52 4.75 0.99
N LEU A 212 -5.47 5.57 1.02
CA LEU A 212 -5.54 7.02 0.82
C LEU A 212 -4.55 7.46 -0.25
N MET A 213 -4.99 8.39 -1.13
CA MET A 213 -4.14 9.19 -1.99
C MET A 213 -4.23 10.65 -1.58
N LEU A 214 -3.09 11.27 -1.34
CA LEU A 214 -2.97 12.71 -1.22
C LEU A 214 -2.23 13.25 -2.44
N SER A 215 -2.79 14.25 -3.11
CA SER A 215 -2.15 14.90 -4.25
C SER A 215 -1.98 16.40 -4.03
N ILE A 216 -0.99 16.97 -4.69
CA ILE A 216 -0.76 18.42 -4.72
C ILE A 216 -0.28 18.86 -6.10
N SER A 217 -0.68 20.05 -6.54
CA SER A 217 -0.13 20.67 -7.72
C SER A 217 1.31 21.13 -7.46
N ILE A 218 2.21 20.89 -8.42
CA ILE A 218 3.59 21.42 -8.39
C ILE A 218 3.61 22.96 -8.33
N LYS A 219 2.52 23.59 -8.75
CA LYS A 219 2.34 25.06 -8.72
C LYS A 219 2.11 25.61 -7.29
N HIS A 220 1.78 24.73 -6.34
CA HIS A 220 1.53 25.12 -4.95
C HIS A 220 2.85 25.47 -4.22
N PRO A 221 2.91 26.55 -3.42
CA PRO A 221 4.14 26.95 -2.72
C PRO A 221 4.68 25.89 -1.72
N ASP A 222 3.81 25.09 -1.09
CA ASP A 222 4.23 24.00 -0.19
C ASP A 222 4.54 22.68 -0.92
N ALA A 223 4.62 22.67 -2.27
CA ALA A 223 4.89 21.42 -3.01
C ALA A 223 6.23 20.79 -2.62
N GLU A 224 7.26 21.57 -2.31
CA GLU A 224 8.56 21.05 -1.83
C GLU A 224 8.42 20.32 -0.49
N LYS A 225 7.65 20.86 0.45
CA LYS A 225 7.39 20.22 1.76
C LYS A 225 6.57 18.94 1.62
N PHE A 226 5.61 18.94 0.69
CA PHE A 226 4.85 17.74 0.35
C PHE A 226 5.75 16.62 -0.18
N ILE A 227 6.71 16.94 -1.06
CA ILE A 227 7.66 16.00 -1.63
C ILE A 227 8.52 15.37 -0.53
N ASP A 228 8.94 16.16 0.46
CA ASP A 228 9.77 15.72 1.57
C ASP A 228 9.00 15.03 2.71
N ALA A 229 7.68 15.16 2.74
CA ALA A 229 6.85 14.78 3.89
C ALA A 229 6.94 13.30 4.33
N LYS A 230 7.39 12.40 3.45
CA LYS A 230 7.57 10.97 3.76
C LYS A 230 9.03 10.54 3.97
N LEU A 231 9.98 11.44 3.88
CA LEU A 231 11.38 11.14 4.22
C LEU A 231 11.56 10.92 5.72
N GLU A 232 10.75 11.55 6.56
CA GLU A 232 10.75 11.29 7.99
C GLU A 232 10.08 9.93 8.28
N GLN A 233 10.83 9.03 8.89
CA GLN A 233 10.33 7.71 9.25
C GLN A 233 9.14 7.85 10.21
N ASN A 234 8.11 7.01 9.99
CA ASN A 234 6.87 6.95 10.78
C ASN A 234 5.85 8.08 10.59
N LYS A 235 6.11 9.09 9.75
CA LYS A 235 5.09 10.07 9.35
C LYS A 235 4.37 9.65 8.06
N ILE A 236 3.09 9.95 7.97
CA ILE A 236 2.24 9.75 6.76
C ILE A 236 2.33 8.34 6.19
N THR A 237 2.32 7.32 7.05
CA THR A 237 2.53 5.90 6.66
C THR A 237 1.32 5.25 5.99
N ALA A 238 0.12 5.84 6.12
CA ALA A 238 -1.13 5.28 5.61
C ALA A 238 -1.70 6.02 4.39
N ALA A 239 -0.91 6.89 3.75
CA ALA A 239 -1.28 7.57 2.52
C ALA A 239 -0.23 7.35 1.44
N ASN A 240 -0.65 7.14 0.19
CA ASN A 240 0.20 7.35 -0.97
C ASN A 240 0.22 8.85 -1.30
N ILE A 241 1.34 9.37 -1.76
CA ILE A 241 1.46 10.77 -2.15
C ILE A 241 1.87 10.90 -3.61
N SER A 242 1.25 11.84 -4.33
CA SER A 242 1.58 12.09 -5.73
C SER A 242 1.58 13.58 -6.06
N VAL A 243 2.56 14.02 -6.84
CA VAL A 243 2.67 15.41 -7.30
C VAL A 243 2.03 15.52 -8.68
N LYS A 244 1.11 16.49 -8.84
CA LYS A 244 0.49 16.84 -10.12
C LYS A 244 1.41 17.81 -10.85
N ILE A 245 2.05 17.35 -11.92
CA ILE A 245 3.03 18.09 -12.72
C ILE A 245 2.37 18.59 -14.00
N ASP A 246 2.47 19.88 -14.26
CA ASP A 246 2.01 20.48 -15.50
C ASP A 246 3.10 20.52 -16.59
N ASP A 247 2.69 20.71 -17.84
CA ASP A 247 3.59 20.76 -18.99
C ASP A 247 4.52 21.98 -18.94
N GLU A 248 4.11 23.08 -18.29
CA GLU A 248 4.93 24.28 -18.11
C GLU A 248 6.14 23.98 -17.22
N PHE A 249 5.91 23.26 -16.10
CA PHE A 249 6.99 22.84 -15.21
C PHE A 249 8.01 21.97 -15.94
N MET A 250 7.53 20.96 -16.70
CA MET A 250 8.42 20.06 -17.45
C MET A 250 9.25 20.83 -18.50
N ARG A 251 8.64 21.77 -19.20
CA ARG A 251 9.37 22.68 -20.14
C ARG A 251 10.40 23.56 -19.41
N CYS A 252 10.11 24.03 -18.20
CA CYS A 252 11.06 24.77 -17.38
C CYS A 252 12.23 23.87 -16.92
N VAL A 253 11.97 22.61 -16.54
CA VAL A 253 13.00 21.63 -16.21
C VAL A 253 13.94 21.36 -17.38
N GLU A 254 13.41 21.23 -18.62
CA GLU A 254 14.22 20.99 -19.82
C GLU A 254 15.04 22.22 -20.24
N SER A 255 14.43 23.42 -20.15
CA SER A 255 15.08 24.66 -20.61
C SER A 255 15.92 25.37 -19.55
N GLY A 256 15.89 24.89 -18.29
CA GLY A 256 16.58 25.53 -17.15
C GLY A 256 15.99 26.89 -16.77
N LYS A 257 14.76 27.19 -17.18
CA LYS A 257 14.06 28.43 -16.83
C LYS A 257 13.42 28.31 -15.44
N PRO A 258 13.26 29.46 -14.71
CA PRO A 258 12.53 29.47 -13.47
C PRO A 258 11.05 29.16 -13.71
N TYR A 259 10.43 28.45 -12.76
CA TYR A 259 9.01 28.17 -12.73
C TYR A 259 8.33 29.01 -11.66
N THR A 260 7.07 29.40 -11.88
CA THR A 260 6.32 30.22 -10.92
C THR A 260 5.36 29.33 -10.09
N GLN A 261 5.60 29.28 -8.79
CA GLN A 261 4.62 28.76 -7.84
C GLN A 261 3.73 29.89 -7.34
N GLN A 262 2.44 29.59 -7.13
CA GLN A 262 1.47 30.59 -6.69
C GLN A 262 0.33 30.00 -5.90
N TYR A 263 -0.36 30.83 -5.13
CA TYR A 263 -1.60 30.50 -4.43
C TYR A 263 -2.61 31.66 -4.47
N PRO A 264 -3.91 31.42 -4.74
CA PRO A 264 -4.46 30.13 -5.24
C PRO A 264 -3.83 29.74 -6.58
N ILE A 265 -3.69 28.41 -6.82
CA ILE A 265 -2.93 27.87 -7.96
C ILE A 265 -3.50 28.29 -9.33
N ASP A 266 -4.82 28.43 -9.44
CA ASP A 266 -5.54 28.77 -10.67
C ASP A 266 -5.96 30.26 -10.74
N SER A 267 -5.54 31.11 -9.76
CA SER A 267 -5.93 32.51 -9.73
C SER A 267 -5.12 33.35 -10.70
N PRO A 268 -5.77 34.21 -11.51
CA PRO A 268 -5.06 35.22 -12.30
C PRO A 268 -4.42 36.30 -11.42
N ASN A 269 -4.91 36.48 -10.18
CA ASN A 269 -4.41 37.42 -9.18
C ASN A 269 -4.05 36.66 -7.88
N PRO A 270 -2.94 35.91 -7.84
CA PRO A 270 -2.55 35.14 -6.68
C PRO A 270 -2.17 36.04 -5.51
N THR A 271 -2.49 35.59 -4.29
CA THR A 271 -2.09 36.26 -3.04
C THR A 271 -0.63 35.99 -2.69
N PHE A 272 -0.08 34.94 -3.23
CA PHE A 272 1.32 34.53 -3.09
C PHE A 272 1.87 34.09 -4.44
N SER A 273 3.09 34.53 -4.78
CA SER A 273 3.77 34.11 -6.00
C SER A 273 5.28 34.13 -5.78
N VAL A 274 5.97 33.07 -6.20
CA VAL A 274 7.43 32.94 -6.09
C VAL A 274 8.01 32.22 -7.29
N LYS A 275 9.15 32.65 -7.76
CA LYS A 275 9.92 31.96 -8.81
C LYS A 275 10.88 30.98 -8.16
N ILE A 276 10.85 29.74 -8.62
CA ILE A 276 11.72 28.67 -8.15
C ILE A 276 12.58 28.11 -9.29
N ASP A 277 13.66 27.43 -8.92
CA ASP A 277 14.44 26.61 -9.85
C ASP A 277 13.71 25.28 -10.09
N ALA A 278 13.08 25.15 -11.27
CA ALA A 278 12.34 23.96 -11.65
C ALA A 278 13.21 22.70 -11.67
N LYS A 279 14.48 22.82 -12.15
CA LYS A 279 15.39 21.68 -12.23
C LYS A 279 15.80 21.16 -10.85
N LYS A 280 16.00 22.09 -9.90
CA LYS A 280 16.32 21.73 -8.51
C LYS A 280 15.17 20.97 -7.86
N LEU A 281 13.94 21.46 -8.01
CA LEU A 281 12.74 20.79 -7.47
C LEU A 281 12.49 19.44 -8.14
N TRP A 282 12.69 19.33 -9.48
CA TRP A 282 12.61 18.08 -10.20
C TRP A 282 13.63 17.05 -9.68
N ASN A 283 14.89 17.45 -9.52
CA ASN A 283 15.93 16.56 -8.99
C ASN A 283 15.56 16.06 -7.57
N LYS A 284 14.90 16.88 -6.76
CA LYS A 284 14.39 16.46 -5.44
C LYS A 284 13.30 15.39 -5.58
N ILE A 285 12.35 15.56 -6.51
CA ILE A 285 11.32 14.53 -6.80
C ILE A 285 12.00 13.21 -7.18
N ILE A 286 12.99 13.26 -8.09
CA ILE A 286 13.73 12.09 -8.55
C ILE A 286 14.47 11.40 -7.39
N HIS A 287 15.21 12.19 -6.58
CA HIS A 287 15.92 11.67 -5.43
C HIS A 287 14.98 10.98 -4.42
N ASN A 288 13.87 11.62 -4.06
CA ASN A 288 12.92 11.07 -3.10
C ASN A 288 12.24 9.80 -3.64
N ALA A 289 11.83 9.80 -4.91
CA ALA A 289 11.28 8.62 -5.55
C ALA A 289 12.30 7.45 -5.58
N TRP A 290 13.57 7.73 -5.90
CA TRP A 290 14.65 6.75 -5.87
C TRP A 290 14.90 6.21 -4.46
N ALA A 291 14.90 7.09 -3.44
CA ALA A 291 15.22 6.74 -2.06
C ALA A 291 14.07 6.01 -1.34
N SER A 292 12.80 6.39 -1.59
CA SER A 292 11.62 5.95 -0.82
C SER A 292 10.46 5.41 -1.66
N ALA A 293 10.59 5.34 -3.00
CA ALA A 293 9.53 5.01 -3.95
C ALA A 293 8.35 6.01 -3.94
N GLU A 294 8.51 7.17 -3.36
CA GLU A 294 7.51 8.27 -3.31
C GLU A 294 8.21 9.63 -3.33
N PRO A 295 7.56 10.68 -3.87
CA PRO A 295 6.19 10.70 -4.40
C PRO A 295 6.05 10.03 -5.77
N GLY A 296 4.82 9.60 -6.11
CA GLY A 296 4.43 9.31 -7.48
C GLY A 296 4.27 10.61 -8.28
N VAL A 297 4.28 10.50 -9.61
CA VAL A 297 4.09 11.62 -10.53
C VAL A 297 2.81 11.43 -11.34
N LEU A 298 1.99 12.48 -11.41
CA LEU A 298 0.81 12.57 -12.23
C LEU A 298 1.02 13.69 -13.25
N PHE A 299 1.07 13.40 -14.54
CA PHE A 299 1.19 14.39 -15.62
C PHE A 299 -0.18 15.03 -15.85
N TRP A 300 -0.44 16.10 -15.09
CA TRP A 300 -1.77 16.62 -14.89
C TRP A 300 -2.41 17.18 -16.17
N ASP A 301 -1.64 17.89 -16.99
CA ASP A 301 -2.14 18.41 -18.26
C ASP A 301 -2.50 17.28 -19.24
N THR A 302 -1.75 16.18 -19.23
CA THR A 302 -2.10 14.98 -20.01
C THR A 302 -3.38 14.32 -19.48
N ILE A 303 -3.55 14.22 -18.15
CA ILE A 303 -4.78 13.70 -17.55
C ILE A 303 -5.98 14.51 -18.01
N ILE A 304 -5.95 15.83 -17.86
CA ILE A 304 -7.08 16.73 -18.19
C ILE A 304 -7.36 16.73 -19.68
N ARG A 305 -6.33 16.85 -20.51
CA ARG A 305 -6.46 16.90 -21.98
C ARG A 305 -7.12 15.64 -22.55
N GLU A 306 -6.79 14.48 -22.00
CA GLU A 306 -7.26 13.18 -22.47
C GLU A 306 -8.54 12.71 -21.74
N SER A 307 -8.96 13.42 -20.69
CA SER A 307 -10.14 13.06 -19.90
C SER A 307 -11.44 13.39 -20.64
N VAL A 308 -12.26 12.37 -20.86
CA VAL A 308 -13.60 12.58 -21.45
C VAL A 308 -14.57 13.21 -20.44
N PRO A 309 -14.59 12.83 -19.15
CA PRO A 309 -15.40 13.51 -18.13
C PRO A 309 -15.14 15.00 -18.00
N ASP A 310 -13.91 15.47 -18.20
CA ASP A 310 -13.57 16.90 -18.11
C ASP A 310 -14.19 17.76 -19.23
N CYS A 311 -14.72 17.16 -20.30
CA CYS A 311 -15.60 17.84 -21.26
C CYS A 311 -16.88 18.37 -20.59
N TYR A 312 -17.22 17.88 -19.41
CA TYR A 312 -18.38 18.23 -18.57
C TYR A 312 -17.95 18.89 -17.25
N ALA A 313 -16.76 19.53 -17.21
CA ALA A 313 -16.22 20.14 -15.99
C ALA A 313 -17.14 21.18 -15.37
N ASP A 314 -17.81 22.02 -16.18
CA ASP A 314 -18.79 23.03 -15.77
C ASP A 314 -20.12 22.41 -15.24
N LEU A 315 -20.36 21.15 -15.53
CA LEU A 315 -21.50 20.37 -15.03
C LEU A 315 -21.13 19.51 -13.80
N GLY A 316 -20.00 19.80 -13.17
CA GLY A 316 -19.53 19.19 -11.94
C GLY A 316 -18.70 17.92 -12.13
N TYR A 317 -18.15 17.67 -13.32
CA TYR A 317 -17.26 16.52 -13.59
C TYR A 317 -15.78 16.91 -13.73
N LYS A 318 -15.38 18.09 -13.24
CA LYS A 318 -13.97 18.53 -13.21
C LYS A 318 -13.15 17.55 -12.35
N THR A 319 -12.14 16.96 -12.95
CA THR A 319 -11.19 16.08 -12.27
C THR A 319 -10.31 16.88 -11.29
N VAL A 320 -10.16 16.40 -10.05
CA VAL A 320 -9.39 17.10 -9.00
C VAL A 320 -8.27 16.23 -8.42
N SER A 321 -8.45 14.92 -8.35
CA SER A 321 -7.46 13.97 -7.81
C SER A 321 -7.64 12.60 -8.44
N THR A 322 -6.88 11.61 -7.96
CA THR A 322 -7.02 10.20 -8.35
C THR A 322 -7.34 9.34 -7.14
N ASN A 323 -7.77 8.11 -7.39
CA ASN A 323 -7.83 7.06 -6.38
C ASN A 323 -6.43 6.69 -5.84
N PRO A 324 -6.31 5.85 -4.77
CA PRO A 324 -5.04 5.50 -4.15
C PRO A 324 -3.96 4.89 -5.06
N CYS A 325 -4.36 4.21 -6.13
CA CYS A 325 -3.43 3.57 -7.08
C CYS A 325 -3.19 4.40 -8.36
N GLY A 326 -3.84 5.56 -8.50
CA GLY A 326 -3.59 6.52 -9.58
C GLY A 326 -4.26 6.20 -10.93
N GLU A 327 -4.96 5.06 -11.07
CA GLU A 327 -5.57 4.65 -12.33
C GLU A 327 -6.91 5.32 -12.65
N ILE A 328 -7.52 6.03 -11.70
CA ILE A 328 -8.83 6.64 -11.90
C ILE A 328 -8.82 8.12 -11.49
N PRO A 329 -8.57 9.04 -12.43
CA PRO A 329 -8.82 10.46 -12.22
C PRO A 329 -10.33 10.73 -12.06
N LEU A 330 -10.70 11.41 -10.97
CA LEU A 330 -12.10 11.60 -10.58
C LEU A 330 -12.39 13.06 -10.19
N CYS A 331 -13.64 13.47 -10.42
CA CYS A 331 -14.23 14.64 -9.81
C CYS A 331 -14.68 14.33 -8.36
N PRO A 332 -14.96 15.34 -7.53
CA PRO A 332 -15.47 15.11 -6.18
C PRO A 332 -16.78 14.30 -6.18
N TYR A 333 -16.85 13.38 -5.20
CA TYR A 333 -18.01 12.50 -4.97
C TYR A 333 -18.30 11.48 -6.09
N ASP A 334 -17.40 11.35 -7.06
CA ASP A 334 -17.47 10.29 -8.06
C ASP A 334 -16.71 9.05 -7.61
N SER A 335 -17.02 7.92 -8.23
CA SER A 335 -16.49 6.61 -7.87
C SER A 335 -16.38 5.69 -9.08
N CYS A 336 -15.54 4.68 -8.97
CA CYS A 336 -15.39 3.69 -10.02
C CYS A 336 -15.50 2.27 -9.48
N ARG A 337 -16.16 1.42 -10.25
CA ARG A 337 -16.22 -0.04 -10.10
C ARG A 337 -15.27 -0.64 -11.12
N LEU A 338 -14.61 -1.71 -10.75
CA LEU A 338 -13.52 -2.28 -11.53
C LEU A 338 -13.80 -3.72 -11.96
N LEU A 339 -13.44 -4.02 -13.20
CA LEU A 339 -13.48 -5.33 -13.78
C LEU A 339 -12.31 -5.49 -14.75
N ALA A 340 -11.68 -6.67 -14.78
CA ALA A 340 -10.59 -6.97 -15.69
C ALA A 340 -10.95 -8.09 -16.65
N VAL A 341 -10.55 -7.94 -17.92
CA VAL A 341 -10.58 -9.01 -18.92
C VAL A 341 -9.24 -9.74 -18.85
N ASN A 342 -9.28 -11.07 -18.72
CA ASN A 342 -8.09 -11.91 -18.63
C ASN A 342 -7.55 -12.22 -20.04
N LEU A 343 -6.55 -11.46 -20.47
CA LEU A 343 -6.04 -11.49 -21.84
C LEU A 343 -5.44 -12.85 -22.24
N TYR A 344 -4.80 -13.57 -21.31
CA TYR A 344 -4.22 -14.87 -21.58
C TYR A 344 -5.24 -15.88 -22.13
N SER A 345 -6.49 -15.78 -21.70
CA SER A 345 -7.55 -16.72 -22.07
C SER A 345 -8.04 -16.60 -23.51
N TYR A 346 -7.56 -15.61 -24.24
CA TYR A 346 -7.87 -15.42 -25.67
C TYR A 346 -6.73 -15.89 -26.58
N VAL A 347 -5.62 -16.38 -26.03
CA VAL A 347 -4.54 -16.95 -26.82
C VAL A 347 -4.84 -18.43 -27.11
N GLU A 348 -5.04 -18.75 -28.35
CA GLU A 348 -5.19 -20.12 -28.86
C GLU A 348 -3.81 -20.71 -29.12
N ASN A 349 -3.62 -22.00 -28.83
CA ASN A 349 -2.34 -22.70 -28.96
C ASN A 349 -1.15 -21.96 -28.31
N PRO A 350 -1.27 -21.53 -27.03
CA PRO A 350 -0.26 -20.71 -26.39
C PRO A 350 1.12 -21.37 -26.41
N PHE A 351 2.17 -20.56 -26.53
CA PHE A 351 3.58 -20.99 -26.53
C PHE A 351 4.00 -21.89 -27.69
N THR A 352 3.20 -21.99 -28.74
CA THR A 352 3.54 -22.74 -29.97
C THR A 352 3.75 -21.78 -31.15
N ALA A 353 4.31 -22.29 -32.25
CA ALA A 353 4.41 -21.54 -33.50
C ALA A 353 3.05 -21.18 -34.15
N MET A 354 1.95 -21.81 -33.69
CA MET A 354 0.59 -21.57 -34.12
C MET A 354 -0.20 -20.69 -33.17
N ALA A 355 0.47 -20.04 -32.17
CA ALA A 355 -0.18 -19.16 -31.25
C ALA A 355 -0.90 -18.03 -31.96
N ASN A 356 -2.16 -17.83 -31.63
CA ASN A 356 -3.03 -16.81 -32.23
C ASN A 356 -3.94 -16.19 -31.15
N PHE A 357 -4.17 -14.88 -31.23
CA PHE A 357 -5.11 -14.19 -30.35
C PHE A 357 -6.50 -14.17 -30.99
N ASN A 358 -7.49 -14.75 -30.32
CA ASN A 358 -8.86 -14.82 -30.79
C ASN A 358 -9.59 -13.47 -30.63
N PHE A 359 -9.37 -12.55 -31.56
CA PHE A 359 -9.99 -11.22 -31.54
C PHE A 359 -11.51 -11.25 -31.66
N GLU A 360 -12.12 -12.26 -32.30
CA GLU A 360 -13.58 -12.35 -32.43
C GLU A 360 -14.21 -12.61 -31.04
N LEU A 361 -13.73 -13.64 -30.37
CA LEU A 361 -14.18 -13.96 -28.99
C LEU A 361 -13.89 -12.80 -28.04
N PHE A 362 -12.71 -12.19 -28.16
CA PHE A 362 -12.32 -11.04 -27.33
C PHE A 362 -13.28 -9.85 -27.52
N ARG A 363 -13.60 -9.45 -28.75
CA ARG A 363 -14.57 -8.38 -29.04
C ARG A 363 -15.94 -8.65 -28.41
N LYS A 364 -16.43 -9.89 -28.52
CA LYS A 364 -17.69 -10.32 -27.91
C LYS A 364 -17.66 -10.15 -26.38
N HIS A 365 -16.62 -10.66 -25.74
CA HIS A 365 -16.50 -10.62 -24.29
C HIS A 365 -16.24 -9.21 -23.73
N VAL A 366 -15.53 -8.35 -24.45
CA VAL A 366 -15.37 -6.94 -24.07
C VAL A 366 -16.73 -6.21 -24.04
N ARG A 367 -17.60 -6.46 -25.04
CA ARG A 367 -18.96 -5.90 -25.01
C ARG A 367 -19.76 -6.39 -23.81
N TYR A 368 -19.64 -7.66 -23.46
CA TYR A 368 -20.26 -8.20 -22.24
C TYR A 368 -19.66 -7.62 -20.97
N ALA A 369 -18.34 -7.46 -20.90
CA ALA A 369 -17.66 -6.85 -19.75
C ALA A 369 -18.17 -5.44 -19.48
N GLN A 370 -18.33 -4.61 -20.51
CA GLN A 370 -18.85 -3.26 -20.38
C GLN A 370 -20.35 -3.26 -19.97
N ARG A 371 -21.14 -4.22 -20.47
CA ARG A 371 -22.55 -4.40 -20.10
C ARG A 371 -22.68 -4.81 -18.63
N ILE A 372 -21.93 -5.81 -18.18
CA ILE A 372 -21.85 -6.24 -16.78
C ILE A 372 -21.46 -5.08 -15.86
N MET A 373 -20.53 -4.24 -16.29
CA MET A 373 -20.14 -3.08 -15.49
C MET A 373 -21.26 -2.06 -15.31
N ASP A 374 -22.14 -1.86 -16.33
CA ASP A 374 -23.32 -1.01 -16.20
C ASP A 374 -24.36 -1.63 -15.24
N ASP A 375 -24.52 -2.96 -15.25
CA ASP A 375 -25.38 -3.68 -14.30
C ASP A 375 -24.86 -3.56 -12.85
N ILE A 376 -23.53 -3.60 -12.67
CA ILE A 376 -22.90 -3.36 -11.36
C ILE A 376 -23.19 -1.94 -10.86
N ILE A 377 -23.37 -0.95 -11.73
CA ILE A 377 -23.82 0.40 -11.32
C ILE A 377 -25.24 0.37 -10.75
N ASP A 378 -26.15 -0.38 -11.35
CA ASP A 378 -27.50 -0.51 -10.83
C ASP A 378 -27.51 -1.22 -9.46
N LEU A 379 -26.68 -2.27 -9.32
CA LEU A 379 -26.46 -2.92 -8.01
C LEU A 379 -25.82 -1.98 -6.99
N GLU A 380 -24.91 -1.10 -7.41
CA GLU A 380 -24.32 -0.09 -6.51
C GLU A 380 -25.35 0.92 -6.04
N ILE A 381 -26.25 1.36 -6.91
CA ILE A 381 -27.34 2.27 -6.53
C ILE A 381 -28.23 1.62 -5.47
N GLU A 382 -28.59 0.34 -5.62
CA GLU A 382 -29.31 -0.43 -4.61
C GLU A 382 -28.54 -0.53 -3.29
N LYS A 383 -27.19 -0.70 -3.35
CA LYS A 383 -26.33 -0.70 -2.15
C LYS A 383 -26.27 0.67 -1.47
N ILE A 384 -26.20 1.74 -2.24
CA ILE A 384 -26.21 3.11 -1.70
C ILE A 384 -27.56 3.39 -1.02
N ASP A 385 -28.69 2.95 -1.60
CA ASP A 385 -30.00 3.08 -0.96
C ASP A 385 -30.05 2.37 0.38
N ARG A 386 -29.48 1.17 0.47
CA ARG A 386 -29.37 0.43 1.72
C ARG A 386 -28.44 1.13 2.73
N ILE A 387 -27.36 1.79 2.27
CA ILE A 387 -26.49 2.59 3.14
C ILE A 387 -27.29 3.79 3.70
N LEU A 388 -28.03 4.51 2.86
CA LEU A 388 -28.85 5.65 3.29
C LEU A 388 -29.96 5.24 4.26
N GLU A 389 -30.60 4.11 4.03
CA GLU A 389 -31.59 3.52 4.93
C GLU A 389 -30.96 3.17 6.29
N LYS A 390 -29.76 2.55 6.28
CA LYS A 390 -29.02 2.22 7.51
C LYS A 390 -28.69 3.48 8.30
N ILE A 391 -28.15 4.53 7.65
CA ILE A 391 -27.84 5.80 8.30
C ILE A 391 -29.08 6.43 8.92
N SER A 392 -30.20 6.45 8.19
CA SER A 392 -31.48 7.02 8.66
C SER A 392 -32.02 6.28 9.87
N SER A 393 -31.81 4.95 9.94
CA SER A 393 -32.30 4.10 11.03
C SER A 393 -31.40 4.10 12.27
N ASP A 394 -30.18 4.63 12.19
CA ASP A 394 -29.28 4.69 13.35
C ASP A 394 -29.83 5.62 14.46
N PRO A 395 -29.64 5.25 15.73
CA PRO A 395 -30.23 5.98 16.86
C PRO A 395 -29.56 7.33 17.16
N GLU A 396 -28.47 7.65 16.45
CA GLU A 396 -27.73 8.90 16.61
C GLU A 396 -28.53 10.14 16.18
N SER A 397 -28.13 11.31 16.67
CA SER A 397 -28.76 12.57 16.30
C SER A 397 -28.59 12.92 14.82
N GLU A 398 -29.52 13.64 14.23
CA GLU A 398 -29.43 14.09 12.83
C GLU A 398 -28.20 14.94 12.55
N VAL A 399 -27.66 15.64 13.55
CA VAL A 399 -26.43 16.43 13.40
C VAL A 399 -25.22 15.53 13.15
N VAL A 400 -25.13 14.39 13.84
CA VAL A 400 -24.04 13.40 13.67
C VAL A 400 -24.17 12.67 12.32
N LYS A 401 -25.38 12.26 11.95
CA LYS A 401 -25.62 11.49 10.72
C LYS A 401 -25.48 12.30 9.43
N ARG A 402 -25.58 13.62 9.52
CA ARG A 402 -25.73 14.53 8.36
C ARG A 402 -24.59 14.38 7.35
N THR A 403 -23.34 14.41 7.78
CA THR A 403 -22.18 14.35 6.87
C THR A 403 -22.18 13.06 6.05
N GLU A 404 -22.39 11.90 6.70
CA GLU A 404 -22.44 10.63 6.00
C GLU A 404 -23.63 10.55 5.04
N TYR A 405 -24.81 11.00 5.46
CA TYR A 405 -26.00 10.99 4.63
C TYR A 405 -25.85 11.87 3.37
N GLU A 406 -25.42 13.13 3.54
CA GLU A 406 -25.18 14.05 2.41
C GLU A 406 -24.10 13.53 1.47
N LEU A 407 -23.04 12.92 1.99
CA LEU A 407 -21.96 12.29 1.23
C LEU A 407 -22.51 11.20 0.29
N TRP A 408 -23.29 10.26 0.84
CA TRP A 408 -23.85 9.17 0.03
C TRP A 408 -24.92 9.62 -0.95
N GLN A 409 -25.66 10.70 -0.64
CA GLN A 409 -26.57 11.32 -1.62
C GLN A 409 -25.80 11.88 -2.82
N LYS A 410 -24.73 12.63 -2.60
CA LYS A 410 -23.89 13.17 -3.67
C LYS A 410 -23.26 12.06 -4.52
N ILE A 411 -22.78 10.98 -3.88
CA ILE A 411 -22.23 9.83 -4.59
C ILE A 411 -23.31 9.13 -5.42
N LYS A 412 -24.53 8.98 -4.88
CA LYS A 412 -25.66 8.43 -5.62
C LYS A 412 -25.98 9.25 -6.87
N ASP A 413 -26.03 10.58 -6.73
CA ASP A 413 -26.28 11.48 -7.86
C ASP A 413 -25.21 11.35 -8.96
N LYS A 414 -23.93 11.28 -8.58
CA LYS A 414 -22.85 11.04 -9.55
C LYS A 414 -22.97 9.67 -10.21
N CYS A 415 -23.29 8.64 -9.43
CA CYS A 415 -23.46 7.26 -9.91
C CYS A 415 -24.60 7.16 -10.94
N ILE A 416 -25.74 7.79 -10.68
CA ILE A 416 -26.91 7.79 -11.58
C ILE A 416 -26.62 8.61 -12.84
N ASN A 417 -26.08 9.83 -12.69
CA ASN A 417 -25.98 10.79 -13.78
C ASN A 417 -24.78 10.53 -14.71
N GLY A 418 -23.64 10.03 -14.16
CA GLY A 418 -22.43 9.77 -14.92
C GLY A 418 -22.28 8.31 -15.37
N ARG A 419 -22.74 7.36 -14.55
CA ARG A 419 -22.61 5.92 -14.79
C ARG A 419 -21.19 5.51 -15.20
N ARG A 420 -20.19 5.95 -14.41
CA ARG A 420 -18.77 5.68 -14.68
C ARG A 420 -18.43 4.22 -14.46
N THR A 421 -17.73 3.60 -15.40
CA THR A 421 -17.22 2.22 -15.35
C THR A 421 -15.70 2.19 -15.49
N GLY A 422 -15.09 1.06 -15.12
CA GLY A 422 -13.66 0.82 -15.26
C GLY A 422 -13.39 -0.60 -15.75
N VAL A 423 -13.61 -0.85 -17.04
CA VAL A 423 -13.18 -2.09 -17.68
C VAL A 423 -11.69 -2.00 -17.99
N GLY A 424 -10.94 -2.98 -17.52
CA GLY A 424 -9.49 -3.06 -17.70
C GLY A 424 -9.05 -4.44 -18.13
N ILE A 425 -7.77 -4.69 -17.94
CA ILE A 425 -7.11 -5.94 -18.34
C ILE A 425 -6.33 -6.55 -17.17
N THR A 426 -6.05 -7.84 -17.27
CA THR A 426 -5.05 -8.57 -16.49
C THR A 426 -4.35 -9.57 -17.40
N ALA A 427 -3.20 -10.11 -16.97
CA ALA A 427 -2.43 -11.11 -17.71
C ALA A 427 -1.76 -10.61 -19.00
N GLU A 428 -1.44 -9.33 -19.13
CA GLU A 428 -0.79 -8.85 -20.36
C GLU A 428 0.60 -9.45 -20.55
N GLY A 429 1.41 -9.54 -19.49
CA GLY A 429 2.72 -10.17 -19.57
C GLY A 429 2.67 -11.62 -20.05
N ASP A 430 1.70 -12.39 -19.56
CA ASP A 430 1.51 -13.78 -19.94
C ASP A 430 0.89 -13.93 -21.34
N MET A 431 -0.02 -13.04 -21.72
CA MET A 431 -0.56 -13.00 -23.09
C MET A 431 0.56 -12.81 -24.12
N VAL A 432 1.43 -11.82 -23.88
CA VAL A 432 2.57 -11.52 -24.75
C VAL A 432 3.52 -12.72 -24.85
N ALA A 433 3.86 -13.31 -23.69
CA ALA A 433 4.70 -14.51 -23.67
C ALA A 433 4.06 -15.70 -24.38
N ALA A 434 2.75 -15.92 -24.22
CA ALA A 434 1.99 -16.99 -24.86
C ALA A 434 1.94 -16.86 -26.39
N MET A 435 2.00 -15.63 -26.91
CA MET A 435 2.13 -15.32 -28.34
C MET A 435 3.57 -15.51 -28.86
N GLY A 436 4.52 -15.94 -28.00
CA GLY A 436 5.94 -16.08 -28.35
C GLY A 436 6.68 -14.77 -28.47
N LEU A 437 6.11 -13.68 -27.99
CA LEU A 437 6.73 -12.34 -27.98
C LEU A 437 7.44 -12.09 -26.66
N ARG A 438 8.52 -11.28 -26.69
CA ARG A 438 9.20 -10.83 -25.48
C ARG A 438 8.55 -9.54 -24.99
N TYR A 439 8.13 -9.49 -23.74
CA TYR A 439 7.51 -8.31 -23.14
C TYR A 439 8.39 -7.06 -23.32
N ALA A 440 7.76 -5.96 -23.71
CA ALA A 440 8.38 -4.68 -24.04
C ALA A 440 9.35 -4.68 -25.27
N SER A 441 9.31 -5.72 -26.12
CA SER A 441 9.87 -5.59 -27.47
C SER A 441 8.96 -4.72 -28.35
N ASP A 442 9.47 -4.20 -29.46
CA ASP A 442 8.68 -3.32 -30.34
C ASP A 442 7.44 -4.06 -30.90
N GLU A 443 7.59 -5.34 -31.26
CA GLU A 443 6.50 -6.20 -31.74
C GLU A 443 5.45 -6.43 -30.62
N ALA A 444 5.91 -6.62 -29.38
CA ALA A 444 5.02 -6.79 -28.24
C ALA A 444 4.26 -5.49 -27.94
N ILE A 445 4.90 -4.33 -28.03
CA ILE A 445 4.28 -3.02 -27.86
C ILE A 445 3.19 -2.77 -28.90
N ASP A 446 3.46 -3.06 -30.17
CA ASP A 446 2.49 -2.90 -31.26
C ASP A 446 1.30 -3.86 -31.11
N PHE A 447 1.58 -5.10 -30.68
CA PHE A 447 0.54 -6.10 -30.42
C PHE A 447 -0.35 -5.68 -29.23
N ALA A 448 0.24 -5.27 -28.12
CA ALA A 448 -0.48 -4.82 -26.92
C ALA A 448 -1.32 -3.56 -27.19
N GLU A 449 -0.79 -2.58 -27.93
CA GLU A 449 -1.57 -1.41 -28.37
C GLU A 449 -2.79 -1.82 -29.21
N ASN A 450 -2.64 -2.78 -30.12
CA ASN A 450 -3.76 -3.25 -30.94
C ASN A 450 -4.83 -3.96 -30.09
N VAL A 451 -4.43 -4.79 -29.12
CA VAL A 451 -5.37 -5.43 -28.18
C VAL A 451 -6.13 -4.36 -27.38
N GLN A 452 -5.42 -3.37 -26.86
CA GLN A 452 -6.03 -2.29 -26.09
C GLN A 452 -6.94 -1.39 -26.93
N LYS A 453 -6.57 -1.13 -28.18
CA LYS A 453 -7.41 -0.42 -29.16
C LYS A 453 -8.73 -1.15 -29.38
N VAL A 454 -8.68 -2.47 -29.59
CA VAL A 454 -9.88 -3.31 -29.76
C VAL A 454 -10.75 -3.25 -28.51
N LEU A 455 -10.15 -3.37 -27.32
CA LEU A 455 -10.86 -3.24 -26.04
C LEU A 455 -11.58 -1.89 -25.95
N ALA A 456 -10.90 -0.79 -26.26
CA ALA A 456 -11.47 0.56 -26.20
C ALA A 456 -12.67 0.72 -27.16
N VAL A 457 -12.50 0.35 -28.40
CA VAL A 457 -13.56 0.47 -29.41
C VAL A 457 -14.78 -0.37 -29.04
N GLU A 458 -14.59 -1.62 -28.61
CA GLU A 458 -15.72 -2.52 -28.30
C GLU A 458 -16.42 -2.16 -26.97
N ALA A 459 -15.70 -1.64 -25.98
CA ALA A 459 -16.34 -1.12 -24.76
C ALA A 459 -17.20 0.11 -25.05
N TYR A 460 -16.70 1.05 -25.86
CA TYR A 460 -17.48 2.23 -26.27
C TYR A 460 -18.65 1.84 -27.16
N ARG A 461 -18.47 0.88 -28.09
CA ARG A 461 -19.56 0.31 -28.89
C ARG A 461 -20.66 -0.28 -27.99
N SER A 462 -20.28 -1.06 -26.98
CA SER A 462 -21.24 -1.61 -26.01
C SER A 462 -21.99 -0.51 -25.25
N SER A 463 -21.27 0.55 -24.83
CA SER A 463 -21.90 1.69 -24.17
C SER A 463 -22.89 2.45 -25.08
N VAL A 464 -22.62 2.54 -26.40
CA VAL A 464 -23.58 3.11 -27.40
C VAL A 464 -24.79 2.18 -27.60
N ILE A 465 -24.57 0.87 -27.67
CA ILE A 465 -25.66 -0.11 -27.74
C ILE A 465 -26.57 0.00 -26.51
N MET A 466 -25.97 0.04 -25.33
CA MET A 466 -26.73 0.22 -24.07
C MET A 466 -27.47 1.57 -24.03
N ALA A 467 -26.94 2.64 -24.63
CA ALA A 467 -27.66 3.91 -24.71
C ALA A 467 -28.94 3.80 -25.53
N LYS A 468 -28.94 2.98 -26.60
CA LYS A 468 -30.16 2.68 -27.38
C LYS A 468 -31.17 1.86 -26.55
N GLU A 469 -30.72 0.97 -25.69
CA GLU A 469 -31.55 0.06 -24.89
C GLU A 469 -32.01 0.68 -23.56
N ARG A 470 -31.15 1.45 -22.91
CA ARG A 470 -31.28 1.87 -21.50
C ARG A 470 -31.23 3.39 -21.31
N GLY A 471 -31.04 4.16 -22.39
CA GLY A 471 -30.81 5.61 -22.36
C GLY A 471 -29.35 6.00 -22.12
N ALA A 472 -28.95 7.17 -22.63
CA ALA A 472 -27.64 7.74 -22.44
C ALA A 472 -27.44 8.26 -20.99
N PHE A 473 -26.19 8.48 -20.58
CA PHE A 473 -25.91 9.16 -19.31
C PHE A 473 -26.44 10.61 -19.34
N ALA A 474 -26.88 11.14 -18.22
CA ALA A 474 -27.79 12.28 -18.12
C ALA A 474 -27.27 13.57 -18.78
N VAL A 475 -25.97 13.81 -18.75
CA VAL A 475 -25.38 15.06 -19.27
C VAL A 475 -24.68 14.90 -20.63
N PHE A 476 -24.91 13.78 -21.32
CA PHE A 476 -24.27 13.53 -22.61
C PHE A 476 -24.53 14.63 -23.62
N ASP A 477 -23.48 15.15 -24.24
CA ASP A 477 -23.49 16.08 -25.36
C ASP A 477 -22.29 15.84 -26.27
N ALA A 478 -22.53 15.29 -27.46
CA ALA A 478 -21.49 14.96 -28.43
C ALA A 478 -20.65 16.17 -28.87
N LYS A 479 -21.20 17.40 -28.85
CA LYS A 479 -20.47 18.62 -29.23
C LYS A 479 -19.38 18.97 -28.22
N ARG A 480 -19.59 18.67 -26.93
CA ARG A 480 -18.59 18.91 -25.88
C ARG A 480 -17.36 18.04 -26.07
N GLU A 481 -17.54 16.84 -26.60
CA GLU A 481 -16.48 15.84 -26.77
C GLU A 481 -15.77 15.89 -28.12
N GLU A 482 -16.28 16.68 -29.07
CA GLU A 482 -15.80 16.71 -30.47
C GLU A 482 -14.29 16.93 -30.59
N LYS A 483 -13.70 17.71 -29.68
CA LYS A 483 -12.27 18.07 -29.68
C LYS A 483 -11.44 17.25 -28.69
N ASN A 484 -12.06 16.33 -27.96
CA ASN A 484 -11.33 15.49 -27.02
C ASN A 484 -10.42 14.50 -27.78
N PRO A 485 -9.11 14.45 -27.50
CA PRO A 485 -8.17 13.61 -28.26
C PRO A 485 -8.48 12.12 -28.20
N PHE A 486 -8.97 11.61 -27.06
CA PHE A 486 -9.36 10.22 -26.93
C PHE A 486 -10.57 9.90 -27.80
N VAL A 487 -11.58 10.76 -27.81
CA VAL A 487 -12.79 10.59 -28.64
C VAL A 487 -12.45 10.70 -30.15
N MET A 488 -11.51 11.59 -30.51
CA MET A 488 -11.02 11.69 -31.89
C MET A 488 -10.36 10.38 -32.35
N ARG A 489 -9.55 9.75 -31.51
CA ARG A 489 -8.95 8.43 -31.84
C ARG A 489 -10.00 7.33 -32.00
N LEU A 490 -11.05 7.34 -31.17
CA LEU A 490 -12.17 6.41 -31.34
C LEU A 490 -12.90 6.62 -32.68
N ARG A 491 -13.14 7.88 -33.07
CA ARG A 491 -13.72 8.24 -34.35
C ARG A 491 -12.88 7.74 -35.53
N GLU A 492 -11.57 7.88 -35.46
CA GLU A 492 -10.66 7.39 -36.49
C GLU A 492 -10.64 5.86 -36.55
N ALA A 493 -10.70 5.18 -35.40
CA ALA A 493 -10.71 3.72 -35.32
C ALA A 493 -12.02 3.11 -35.79
N ASP A 494 -13.15 3.75 -35.53
CA ASP A 494 -14.50 3.28 -35.87
C ASP A 494 -15.46 4.46 -36.14
N PRO A 495 -15.47 4.99 -37.39
CA PRO A 495 -16.33 6.10 -37.75
C PRO A 495 -17.84 5.80 -37.59
N GLN A 496 -18.26 4.54 -37.85
CA GLN A 496 -19.67 4.18 -37.71
C GLN A 496 -20.13 4.18 -36.26
N MET A 497 -19.33 3.63 -35.36
CA MET A 497 -19.61 3.68 -33.92
C MET A 497 -19.71 5.14 -33.43
N TYR A 498 -18.83 6.02 -33.91
CA TYR A 498 -18.86 7.44 -33.56
C TYR A 498 -20.13 8.14 -34.04
N GLU A 499 -20.60 7.88 -35.28
CA GLU A 499 -21.88 8.44 -35.79
C GLU A 499 -23.06 7.92 -34.95
N ASP A 500 -23.06 6.64 -34.60
CA ASP A 500 -24.06 6.07 -33.68
C ASP A 500 -24.01 6.75 -32.30
N MET A 501 -22.82 7.02 -31.77
CA MET A 501 -22.63 7.72 -30.49
C MET A 501 -23.22 9.15 -30.58
N LYS A 502 -23.00 9.87 -31.65
CA LYS A 502 -23.60 11.22 -31.84
C LYS A 502 -25.12 11.15 -31.84
N LYS A 503 -25.66 10.13 -32.47
CA LYS A 503 -27.13 10.01 -32.67
C LYS A 503 -27.85 9.52 -31.42
N TYR A 504 -27.30 8.55 -30.70
CA TYR A 504 -27.97 7.84 -29.61
C TYR A 504 -27.39 8.13 -28.23
N GLY A 505 -26.22 8.77 -28.19
CA GLY A 505 -25.42 8.92 -27.00
C GLY A 505 -24.64 7.65 -26.60
N ARG A 506 -24.07 7.66 -25.43
CA ARG A 506 -23.54 6.47 -24.77
C ARG A 506 -24.00 6.38 -23.33
N ARG A 507 -24.02 5.18 -22.78
CA ARG A 507 -24.58 4.89 -21.45
C ARG A 507 -23.68 5.39 -20.31
N ASN A 508 -22.36 5.45 -20.49
CA ASN A 508 -21.36 5.65 -19.47
C ASN A 508 -20.46 6.86 -19.82
N ILE A 509 -20.20 7.75 -18.86
CA ILE A 509 -19.37 8.95 -19.04
C ILE A 509 -17.90 8.61 -19.33
N ALA A 510 -17.40 7.51 -18.77
CA ALA A 510 -16.09 6.93 -19.05
C ALA A 510 -16.16 5.41 -18.83
N CYS A 511 -15.29 4.65 -19.52
CA CYS A 511 -15.43 3.20 -19.64
C CYS A 511 -14.20 2.40 -19.18
N LEU A 512 -12.98 2.94 -19.30
CA LEU A 512 -11.76 2.13 -19.34
C LEU A 512 -10.74 2.56 -18.28
N THR A 513 -10.13 1.60 -17.60
CA THR A 513 -9.01 1.82 -16.70
C THR A 513 -8.15 0.57 -16.58
N VAL A 514 -6.86 0.71 -16.27
CA VAL A 514 -6.00 -0.43 -15.96
C VAL A 514 -5.64 -0.40 -14.49
N ALA A 515 -6.34 -1.24 -13.72
CA ALA A 515 -6.12 -1.40 -12.29
C ALA A 515 -4.92 -2.33 -11.99
N PRO A 516 -4.33 -2.29 -10.78
CA PRO A 516 -3.20 -3.14 -10.42
C PRO A 516 -3.49 -4.64 -10.49
N THR A 517 -4.70 -5.08 -10.25
CA THR A 517 -5.17 -6.48 -10.18
C THR A 517 -4.32 -7.41 -9.29
N GLY A 518 -3.52 -6.88 -8.37
CA GLY A 518 -2.49 -7.62 -7.64
C GLY A 518 -3.00 -8.84 -6.85
N THR A 519 -4.20 -8.75 -6.24
CA THR A 519 -4.78 -9.90 -5.52
C THR A 519 -5.57 -10.83 -6.45
N THR A 520 -6.24 -10.27 -7.47
CA THR A 520 -7.03 -11.06 -8.41
C THR A 520 -6.16 -11.86 -9.35
N SER A 521 -4.96 -11.37 -9.70
CA SER A 521 -3.99 -12.11 -10.52
C SER A 521 -3.47 -13.39 -9.84
N ILE A 522 -3.46 -13.44 -8.51
CA ILE A 522 -3.17 -14.69 -7.78
C ILE A 522 -4.24 -15.74 -8.07
N MET A 523 -5.51 -15.33 -8.13
CA MET A 523 -6.63 -16.26 -8.41
C MET A 523 -6.76 -16.61 -9.89
N THR A 524 -6.38 -15.69 -10.80
CA THR A 524 -6.27 -16.00 -12.24
C THR A 524 -5.03 -16.82 -12.57
N GLN A 525 -4.07 -16.90 -11.63
CA GLN A 525 -2.78 -17.56 -11.81
C GLN A 525 -1.99 -17.00 -13.01
N THR A 526 -2.01 -15.66 -13.14
CA THR A 526 -1.39 -14.91 -14.24
C THR A 526 -0.63 -13.67 -13.73
N THR A 527 0.05 -12.99 -14.65
CA THR A 527 0.59 -11.64 -14.37
C THR A 527 -0.52 -10.62 -14.12
N SER A 528 -0.21 -9.53 -13.41
CA SER A 528 -1.18 -8.53 -12.98
C SER A 528 -1.20 -7.31 -13.89
N GLY A 529 -2.39 -6.85 -14.29
CA GLY A 529 -2.58 -5.65 -15.10
C GLY A 529 -1.74 -5.69 -16.37
N ILE A 530 -0.97 -4.63 -16.60
CA ILE A 530 0.02 -4.55 -17.71
C ILE A 530 1.42 -4.99 -17.29
N GLU A 531 1.59 -5.50 -16.06
CA GLU A 531 2.92 -5.82 -15.56
C GLU A 531 3.52 -7.07 -16.21
N PRO A 532 4.85 -7.12 -16.40
CA PRO A 532 5.53 -8.36 -16.78
C PRO A 532 5.48 -9.36 -15.63
N VAL A 533 5.89 -10.60 -15.88
CA VAL A 533 6.09 -11.56 -14.81
C VAL A 533 7.11 -11.01 -13.80
N PHE A 534 6.83 -11.17 -12.50
CA PHE A 534 7.78 -10.71 -11.48
C PHE A 534 9.04 -11.57 -11.47
N LEU A 535 8.87 -12.89 -11.33
CA LEU A 535 9.92 -13.92 -11.44
C LEU A 535 9.30 -15.18 -12.06
N CYS A 536 9.99 -15.80 -13.01
CA CYS A 536 9.56 -17.10 -13.56
C CYS A 536 9.66 -18.23 -12.55
N VAL A 537 10.63 -18.11 -11.64
CA VAL A 537 10.98 -19.14 -10.65
C VAL A 537 11.39 -18.45 -9.35
N TYR A 538 10.87 -18.93 -8.23
CA TYR A 538 11.29 -18.49 -6.91
C TYR A 538 11.38 -19.67 -5.94
N THR A 539 12.18 -19.53 -4.90
CA THR A 539 12.32 -20.57 -3.86
C THR A 539 11.42 -20.25 -2.67
N ARG A 540 10.64 -21.21 -2.27
CA ARG A 540 9.86 -21.18 -1.03
C ARG A 540 10.52 -22.10 0.00
N LYS A 541 10.60 -21.65 1.25
CA LYS A 541 11.09 -22.44 2.37
C LYS A 541 9.89 -22.94 3.19
N ARG A 542 9.92 -24.23 3.56
CA ARG A 542 8.97 -24.84 4.49
C ARG A 542 9.76 -25.37 5.68
N LYS A 543 9.30 -25.08 6.90
CA LYS A 543 9.85 -25.67 8.10
C LYS A 543 9.50 -27.15 8.15
N VAL A 544 10.48 -28.01 8.34
CA VAL A 544 10.30 -29.45 8.47
C VAL A 544 9.99 -29.77 9.92
N ASN A 545 8.89 -30.46 10.16
CA ASN A 545 8.52 -30.92 11.48
C ASN A 545 9.07 -32.35 11.75
N PRO A 546 9.30 -32.73 13.01
CA PRO A 546 9.89 -34.07 13.35
C PRO A 546 9.14 -35.28 12.81
N ASN A 547 7.86 -35.14 12.49
CA ASN A 547 6.99 -36.21 12.00
C ASN A 547 6.77 -36.18 10.48
N ASP A 548 7.36 -35.26 9.77
CA ASP A 548 7.23 -35.18 8.31
C ASP A 548 8.02 -36.32 7.66
N LYS A 549 7.34 -37.11 6.80
CA LYS A 549 7.95 -38.22 6.06
C LYS A 549 8.28 -37.77 4.64
N ASN A 550 9.37 -38.30 4.07
CA ASN A 550 9.81 -38.05 2.69
C ASN A 550 10.16 -36.57 2.41
N VAL A 551 10.77 -35.90 3.38
CA VAL A 551 11.22 -34.51 3.24
C VAL A 551 12.74 -34.45 3.10
N THR A 552 13.23 -33.51 2.32
CA THR A 552 14.66 -33.21 2.20
C THR A 552 14.99 -32.02 3.08
N ILE A 553 15.99 -32.15 3.95
CA ILE A 553 16.49 -31.01 4.73
C ILE A 553 17.54 -30.31 3.88
N ASP A 554 17.19 -29.14 3.35
CA ASP A 554 18.08 -28.33 2.50
C ASP A 554 18.88 -27.30 3.31
N GLU A 555 18.36 -26.90 4.47
CA GLU A 555 18.99 -25.89 5.34
C GLU A 555 18.61 -26.13 6.80
N VAL A 556 19.56 -25.92 7.70
CA VAL A 556 19.29 -25.83 9.13
C VAL A 556 19.66 -24.41 9.56
N ASP A 557 18.70 -23.69 10.13
CA ASP A 557 18.95 -22.31 10.57
C ASP A 557 19.78 -22.23 11.87
N ALA A 558 20.13 -21.01 12.26
CA ALA A 558 20.92 -20.77 13.47
C ALA A 558 20.18 -21.16 14.77
N GLN A 559 18.86 -21.40 14.72
CA GLN A 559 18.02 -21.85 15.80
C GLN A 559 17.93 -23.40 15.86
N GLY A 560 18.49 -24.10 14.87
CA GLY A 560 18.45 -25.56 14.73
C GLY A 560 17.19 -26.07 14.06
N ASP A 561 16.37 -25.21 13.48
CA ASP A 561 15.19 -25.59 12.73
C ASP A 561 15.58 -26.03 11.31
N SER A 562 15.01 -27.16 10.88
CA SER A 562 15.25 -27.73 9.56
C SER A 562 14.24 -27.18 8.55
N TRP A 563 14.73 -26.83 7.37
CA TRP A 563 13.96 -26.25 6.29
C TRP A 563 14.11 -27.06 5.00
N GLU A 564 13.00 -27.29 4.35
CA GLU A 564 12.95 -27.81 3.00
C GLU A 564 12.74 -26.64 2.03
N LYS A 565 13.58 -26.56 0.99
CA LYS A 565 13.49 -25.58 -0.09
C LYS A 565 12.83 -26.24 -1.29
N PHE A 566 11.78 -25.65 -1.80
CA PHE A 566 11.19 -26.10 -3.06
C PHE A 566 11.02 -24.94 -4.03
N THR A 567 11.27 -25.27 -5.27
CA THR A 567 11.16 -24.37 -6.39
C THR A 567 9.67 -24.19 -6.73
N VAL A 568 9.22 -22.94 -6.79
CA VAL A 568 7.88 -22.59 -7.26
C VAL A 568 8.02 -21.88 -8.59
N PHE A 569 7.33 -22.38 -9.59
CA PHE A 569 7.29 -21.79 -10.92
C PHE A 569 6.07 -20.89 -11.07
N HIS A 570 6.20 -19.81 -11.83
CA HIS A 570 5.05 -19.05 -12.29
C HIS A 570 4.12 -19.95 -13.11
N HIS A 571 2.81 -19.89 -12.91
CA HIS A 571 1.87 -20.85 -13.51
C HIS A 571 1.95 -20.90 -15.03
N LYS A 572 2.03 -19.75 -15.70
CA LYS A 572 2.11 -19.72 -17.16
C LYS A 572 3.49 -20.10 -17.69
N PHE A 573 4.52 -20.02 -16.88
CA PHE A 573 5.82 -20.62 -17.18
C PHE A 573 5.75 -22.16 -17.11
N VAL A 574 4.96 -22.72 -16.19
CA VAL A 574 4.66 -24.17 -16.16
C VAL A 574 3.93 -24.58 -17.43
N ASP A 575 2.91 -23.83 -17.88
CA ASP A 575 2.20 -24.11 -19.14
C ASP A 575 3.19 -24.12 -20.33
N TRP A 576 4.12 -23.16 -20.38
CA TRP A 576 5.19 -23.15 -21.39
C TRP A 576 6.11 -24.37 -21.30
N MET A 577 6.51 -24.78 -20.09
CA MET A 577 7.34 -25.96 -19.88
C MET A 577 6.66 -27.22 -20.43
N VAL A 578 5.39 -27.42 -20.10
CA VAL A 578 4.60 -28.59 -20.54
C VAL A 578 4.50 -28.62 -22.07
N VAL A 579 4.14 -27.50 -22.70
CA VAL A 579 4.00 -27.40 -24.16
C VAL A 579 5.32 -27.70 -24.88
N ASN A 580 6.44 -27.31 -24.27
CA ASN A 580 7.78 -27.56 -24.87
C ASN A 580 8.48 -28.83 -24.37
N GLY A 581 7.74 -29.75 -23.69
CA GLY A 581 8.22 -31.08 -23.32
C GLY A 581 9.22 -31.10 -22.16
N TYR A 582 9.21 -30.06 -21.30
CA TYR A 582 10.04 -30.06 -20.08
C TYR A 582 9.30 -30.73 -18.90
N ASP A 583 10.03 -31.45 -18.07
CA ASP A 583 9.50 -32.12 -16.88
C ASP A 583 9.31 -31.12 -15.73
N VAL A 584 8.07 -30.79 -15.39
CA VAL A 584 7.72 -29.86 -14.30
C VAL A 584 7.91 -30.44 -12.91
N THR A 585 8.11 -31.77 -12.79
CA THR A 585 8.33 -32.44 -11.51
C THR A 585 9.81 -32.57 -11.15
N LYS A 586 10.68 -32.33 -12.11
CA LYS A 586 12.13 -32.41 -11.95
C LYS A 586 12.61 -31.30 -11.01
N ARG A 587 13.51 -31.64 -10.08
CA ARG A 587 14.31 -30.66 -9.35
C ARG A 587 15.43 -30.16 -10.26
N TYR A 588 15.31 -28.92 -10.69
CA TYR A 588 16.34 -28.25 -11.49
C TYR A 588 17.35 -27.54 -10.61
N ASN A 589 18.64 -27.63 -10.95
CA ASN A 589 19.67 -26.80 -10.32
C ASN A 589 19.68 -25.38 -10.91
N GLU A 590 20.41 -24.43 -10.28
CA GLU A 590 20.46 -23.02 -10.70
C GLU A 590 20.89 -22.84 -12.17
N LYS A 591 21.85 -23.62 -12.66
CA LYS A 591 22.32 -23.54 -14.04
C LYS A 591 21.25 -24.06 -15.02
N GLU A 592 20.65 -25.18 -14.69
CA GLU A 592 19.55 -25.74 -15.49
C GLU A 592 18.35 -24.79 -15.55
N LEU A 593 18.00 -24.13 -14.43
CA LEU A 593 16.96 -23.11 -14.38
C LEU A 593 17.29 -21.90 -15.25
N ALA A 594 18.50 -21.39 -15.17
CA ALA A 594 18.94 -20.27 -16.00
C ALA A 594 18.88 -20.60 -17.50
N GLU A 595 19.31 -21.81 -17.91
CA GLU A 595 19.22 -22.25 -19.31
C GLU A 595 17.78 -22.51 -19.76
N LEU A 596 16.91 -22.97 -18.83
CA LEU A 596 15.48 -23.14 -19.10
C LEU A 596 14.80 -21.79 -19.33
N ILE A 597 15.01 -20.82 -18.44
CA ILE A 597 14.46 -19.46 -18.56
C ILE A 597 14.95 -18.81 -19.86
N LYS A 598 16.23 -18.97 -20.20
CA LYS A 598 16.84 -18.41 -21.41
C LYS A 598 16.18 -18.87 -22.72
N LYS A 599 15.59 -20.08 -22.72
CA LYS A 599 14.86 -20.62 -23.86
C LYS A 599 13.40 -20.17 -23.93
N SER A 600 12.89 -19.56 -22.87
CA SER A 600 11.48 -19.15 -22.76
C SER A 600 11.26 -17.73 -23.30
N PRO A 601 10.02 -17.36 -23.66
CA PRO A 601 9.65 -16.00 -24.02
C PRO A 601 9.74 -15.02 -22.84
N TYR A 602 9.92 -15.52 -21.61
CA TYR A 602 10.10 -14.71 -20.42
C TYR A 602 11.55 -14.23 -20.20
N TYR A 603 12.51 -14.69 -20.99
CA TYR A 603 13.90 -14.26 -20.86
C TYR A 603 14.09 -12.77 -21.21
N GLY A 604 14.68 -12.01 -20.28
CA GLY A 604 14.83 -10.55 -20.42
C GLY A 604 13.48 -9.80 -20.39
N ALA A 605 12.45 -10.43 -19.81
CA ALA A 605 11.08 -9.93 -19.76
C ALA A 605 10.45 -10.02 -18.37
N THR A 606 11.25 -10.22 -17.33
CA THR A 606 10.78 -10.16 -15.94
C THR A 606 10.86 -8.72 -15.41
N SER A 607 10.20 -8.45 -14.30
CA SER A 607 10.20 -7.12 -13.67
C SER A 607 11.61 -6.59 -13.36
N ASN A 608 12.58 -7.50 -13.15
CA ASN A 608 13.95 -7.16 -12.75
C ASN A 608 14.94 -7.02 -13.93
N ASP A 609 14.58 -7.46 -15.13
CA ASP A 609 15.48 -7.52 -16.29
C ASP A 609 14.87 -6.98 -17.60
N VAL A 610 13.62 -6.54 -17.59
CA VAL A 610 12.95 -5.89 -18.72
C VAL A 610 13.66 -4.58 -19.12
N ASP A 611 13.61 -4.22 -20.38
CA ASP A 611 13.94 -2.84 -20.78
C ASP A 611 12.92 -1.85 -20.18
N TRP A 612 13.30 -1.16 -19.11
CA TRP A 612 12.41 -0.25 -18.38
C TRP A 612 11.95 0.94 -19.20
N LEU A 613 12.76 1.45 -20.13
CA LEU A 613 12.35 2.53 -21.04
C LEU A 613 11.27 2.04 -22.01
N ASN A 614 11.46 0.86 -22.58
CA ASN A 614 10.46 0.26 -23.45
C ASN A 614 9.19 -0.13 -22.66
N LYS A 615 9.29 -0.54 -21.40
CA LYS A 615 8.12 -0.71 -20.52
C LYS A 615 7.31 0.59 -20.38
N VAL A 616 7.98 1.72 -20.22
CA VAL A 616 7.33 3.05 -20.17
C VAL A 616 6.70 3.41 -21.51
N ARG A 617 7.36 3.09 -22.64
CA ARG A 617 6.80 3.26 -23.99
C ARG A 617 5.56 2.41 -24.22
N LEU A 618 5.60 1.15 -23.78
CA LEU A 618 4.43 0.26 -23.78
C LEU A 618 3.25 0.91 -23.02
N GLN A 619 3.49 1.39 -21.81
CA GLN A 619 2.47 2.11 -21.04
C GLN A 619 1.91 3.31 -21.82
N GLY A 620 2.75 4.14 -22.42
CA GLY A 620 2.33 5.30 -23.23
C GLY A 620 1.48 4.91 -24.44
N ARG A 621 1.82 3.80 -25.12
CA ARG A 621 1.06 3.28 -26.25
C ARG A 621 -0.32 2.77 -25.81
N ILE A 622 -0.41 2.03 -24.71
CA ILE A 622 -1.66 1.54 -24.12
C ILE A 622 -2.50 2.73 -23.60
N GLN A 623 -1.88 3.73 -22.96
CA GLN A 623 -2.56 4.89 -22.40
C GLN A 623 -3.40 5.66 -23.44
N LYS A 624 -3.02 5.67 -24.70
CA LYS A 624 -3.80 6.29 -25.78
C LYS A 624 -5.22 5.69 -25.91
N TRP A 625 -5.39 4.45 -25.46
CA TRP A 625 -6.63 3.69 -25.56
C TRP A 625 -7.29 3.46 -24.19
N VAL A 626 -6.93 4.25 -23.18
CA VAL A 626 -7.53 4.24 -21.82
C VAL A 626 -7.99 5.65 -21.48
N ASP A 627 -9.29 5.85 -21.32
CA ASP A 627 -9.88 7.16 -21.02
C ASP A 627 -9.57 7.63 -19.58
N HIS A 628 -9.53 6.74 -18.60
CA HIS A 628 -8.97 7.04 -17.27
C HIS A 628 -7.43 6.99 -17.29
N SER A 629 -6.82 6.22 -16.43
CA SER A 629 -5.37 6.09 -16.33
C SER A 629 -4.96 4.62 -16.14
N ILE A 630 -3.68 4.41 -15.93
CA ILE A 630 -3.05 3.10 -15.75
C ILE A 630 -2.29 3.11 -14.43
N SER A 631 -2.56 2.12 -13.58
CA SER A 631 -1.71 1.84 -12.43
C SER A 631 -0.54 0.97 -12.85
N VAL A 632 0.66 1.50 -12.72
CA VAL A 632 1.90 0.81 -13.10
C VAL A 632 3.02 1.14 -12.12
N THR A 633 3.85 0.14 -11.85
CA THR A 633 5.08 0.34 -11.08
C THR A 633 6.27 -0.15 -11.89
N VAL A 634 7.23 0.72 -12.14
CA VAL A 634 8.51 0.33 -12.73
C VAL A 634 9.41 -0.20 -11.62
N ASN A 635 9.55 -1.53 -11.53
CA ASN A 635 10.43 -2.16 -10.57
C ASN A 635 11.87 -2.07 -11.04
N LEU A 636 12.75 -1.56 -10.17
CA LEU A 636 14.15 -1.34 -10.46
C LEU A 636 15.03 -2.12 -9.48
N PRO A 637 16.18 -2.64 -9.92
CA PRO A 637 17.14 -3.27 -9.02
C PRO A 637 17.74 -2.26 -8.03
N GLU A 638 18.30 -2.72 -6.95
CA GLU A 638 18.99 -1.89 -5.95
C GLU A 638 20.10 -1.00 -6.55
N THR A 639 20.74 -1.49 -7.60
CA THR A 639 21.83 -0.80 -8.33
C THR A 639 21.36 0.31 -9.27
N ALA A 640 20.04 0.53 -9.42
CA ALA A 640 19.50 1.58 -10.27
C ALA A 640 19.92 2.96 -9.76
N THR A 641 20.28 3.86 -10.68
CA THR A 641 20.73 5.22 -10.38
C THR A 641 19.59 6.23 -10.48
N GLU A 642 19.79 7.41 -9.89
CA GLU A 642 18.85 8.54 -10.00
C GLU A 642 18.69 9.01 -11.46
N GLU A 643 19.77 8.95 -12.26
CA GLU A 643 19.75 9.30 -13.69
C GLU A 643 18.82 8.38 -14.49
N LEU A 644 18.77 7.08 -14.14
CA LEU A 644 17.81 6.17 -14.76
C LEU A 644 16.38 6.58 -14.42
N VAL A 645 16.11 6.93 -13.16
CA VAL A 645 14.77 7.38 -12.73
C VAL A 645 14.37 8.68 -13.45
N ASP A 646 15.27 9.65 -13.56
CA ASP A 646 15.05 10.88 -14.34
C ASP A 646 14.68 10.57 -15.80
N ARG A 647 15.44 9.69 -16.46
CA ARG A 647 15.17 9.27 -17.84
C ARG A 647 13.79 8.62 -17.97
N LEU A 648 13.42 7.72 -17.05
CA LEU A 648 12.12 7.03 -17.07
C LEU A 648 10.96 8.02 -16.91
N TYR A 649 11.06 8.96 -15.99
CA TYR A 649 10.00 9.95 -15.77
C TYR A 649 9.86 10.94 -16.93
N ARG A 650 10.97 11.38 -17.52
CA ARG A 650 10.95 12.22 -18.74
C ARG A 650 10.38 11.48 -19.94
N GLU A 651 10.76 10.19 -20.12
CA GLU A 651 10.19 9.37 -21.19
C GLU A 651 8.68 9.19 -20.99
N ALA A 652 8.21 8.92 -19.76
CA ALA A 652 6.78 8.78 -19.46
C ALA A 652 5.99 10.05 -19.85
N TRP A 653 6.52 11.23 -19.55
CA TRP A 653 5.91 12.49 -19.98
C TRP A 653 5.86 12.60 -21.51
N LYS A 654 6.98 12.32 -22.20
CA LYS A 654 7.11 12.44 -23.66
C LYS A 654 6.18 11.50 -24.42
N VAL A 655 6.00 10.25 -23.93
CA VAL A 655 5.13 9.27 -24.58
C VAL A 655 3.66 9.39 -24.18
N GLY A 656 3.31 10.38 -23.34
CA GLY A 656 1.93 10.70 -22.98
C GLY A 656 1.32 9.79 -21.90
N CYS A 657 2.14 9.23 -21.01
CA CYS A 657 1.61 8.58 -19.79
C CYS A 657 0.89 9.62 -18.92
N LYS A 658 -0.17 9.21 -18.24
CA LYS A 658 -0.91 10.04 -17.28
C LYS A 658 -0.28 10.02 -15.88
N GLY A 659 0.50 9.01 -15.56
CA GLY A 659 1.25 8.90 -14.31
C GLY A 659 2.28 7.78 -14.39
N VAL A 660 3.24 7.81 -13.48
CA VAL A 660 4.26 6.76 -13.33
C VAL A 660 4.75 6.71 -11.89
N THR A 661 5.01 5.50 -11.42
CA THR A 661 5.60 5.24 -10.12
C THR A 661 6.77 4.26 -10.30
N ILE A 662 7.82 4.41 -9.51
CA ILE A 662 8.91 3.46 -9.46
C ILE A 662 8.97 2.76 -8.11
N TYR A 663 9.56 1.59 -8.08
CA TYR A 663 9.97 0.90 -6.87
C TYR A 663 11.38 0.38 -7.07
N ARG A 664 12.35 0.89 -6.31
CA ARG A 664 13.71 0.39 -6.29
C ARG A 664 13.87 -0.65 -5.16
N ALA A 665 14.43 -1.82 -5.47
CA ALA A 665 14.72 -2.82 -4.46
C ALA A 665 15.57 -2.20 -3.32
N GLY A 666 15.22 -2.49 -2.08
CA GLY A 666 15.87 -1.91 -0.88
C GLY A 666 15.39 -0.51 -0.47
N SER A 667 14.57 0.19 -1.26
CA SER A 667 14.01 1.51 -0.86
C SER A 667 12.95 1.41 0.24
N ARG A 668 12.31 0.25 0.38
CA ARG A 668 11.38 -0.13 1.48
C ARG A 668 11.63 -1.58 1.85
N GLY A 669 11.17 -2.05 3.02
CA GLY A 669 11.33 -3.45 3.43
C GLY A 669 10.91 -4.44 2.33
N ASN A 670 11.79 -5.38 2.01
CA ASN A 670 11.58 -6.34 0.92
C ASN A 670 10.42 -7.28 1.23
N VAL A 671 9.50 -7.43 0.27
CA VAL A 671 8.37 -8.35 0.33
C VAL A 671 8.71 -9.73 -0.26
N LEU A 672 9.69 -9.79 -1.19
CA LEU A 672 10.17 -11.01 -1.84
C LEU A 672 11.68 -10.93 -2.08
N GLU A 673 12.41 -11.99 -1.78
CA GLU A 673 13.86 -12.09 -2.02
C GLU A 673 14.15 -12.95 -3.25
N ASP A 674 14.97 -12.41 -4.16
CA ASP A 674 15.49 -13.14 -5.32
C ASP A 674 16.73 -13.96 -4.89
N VAL A 675 16.58 -15.27 -4.81
CA VAL A 675 17.61 -16.18 -4.32
C VAL A 675 18.80 -16.32 -5.29
N SER A 676 18.63 -15.98 -6.57
CA SER A 676 19.73 -16.05 -7.55
C SER A 676 20.80 -14.97 -7.36
N LYS A 677 20.51 -13.90 -6.62
CA LYS A 677 21.43 -12.77 -6.39
C LYS A 677 22.20 -12.82 -5.08
N SER A 678 21.76 -13.60 -4.09
CA SER A 678 22.40 -13.66 -2.77
C SER A 678 23.82 -14.24 -2.80
N LYS A 679 24.16 -15.10 -3.78
CA LYS A 679 25.48 -15.71 -3.91
C LYS A 679 26.45 -14.96 -4.82
N LYS A 680 26.00 -14.03 -5.66
CA LYS A 680 26.91 -13.24 -6.51
C LYS A 680 27.52 -12.04 -5.79
N SER A 681 26.79 -11.42 -4.87
CA SER A 681 27.31 -10.31 -4.07
C SER A 681 28.40 -10.75 -3.07
N GLU A 682 28.33 -11.99 -2.58
CA GLU A 682 29.39 -12.53 -1.70
C GLU A 682 30.66 -12.93 -2.46
N LYS A 683 30.59 -13.26 -3.77
CA LYS A 683 31.78 -13.64 -4.58
C LYS A 683 32.44 -12.46 -5.29
N GLU A 684 31.72 -11.41 -5.65
CA GLU A 684 32.33 -10.22 -6.27
C GLU A 684 32.92 -9.26 -5.24
N SER A 685 32.41 -9.24 -3.99
CA SER A 685 33.05 -8.52 -2.89
C SER A 685 34.34 -9.19 -2.37
N ALA A 686 34.59 -10.47 -2.72
CA ALA A 686 35.79 -11.19 -2.34
C ALA A 686 36.98 -11.02 -3.31
N GLN A 687 36.80 -10.42 -4.50
CA GLN A 687 37.88 -10.25 -5.50
C GLN A 687 38.42 -8.84 -5.69
N THR A 688 37.83 -7.82 -5.03
CA THR A 688 38.28 -6.41 -5.16
C THR A 688 38.86 -5.81 -3.87
N ALA A 689 39.05 -6.60 -2.82
CA ALA A 689 39.63 -6.13 -1.56
C ALA A 689 41.07 -6.67 -1.35
N HIS A 690 42.01 -6.26 -2.20
CA HIS A 690 43.39 -6.27 -1.85
C HIS A 690 43.96 -4.86 -1.96
N THR A 691 43.72 -4.05 -0.93
CA THR A 691 44.66 -3.09 -0.34
C THR A 691 44.01 -2.48 0.92
N ALA A 692 44.59 -2.93 2.03
CA ALA A 692 44.69 -2.26 3.32
C ALA A 692 43.55 -1.42 3.89
N LYS A 693 42.77 -2.03 4.81
CA LYS A 693 42.60 -1.54 6.20
C LYS A 693 42.08 -2.70 7.00
N GLU A 694 42.68 -2.99 8.12
CA GLU A 694 42.29 -4.04 9.06
C GLU A 694 40.78 -3.92 9.38
N GLN A 695 40.02 -4.85 8.84
CA GLN A 695 38.62 -5.07 9.24
C GLN A 695 38.70 -5.84 10.55
N ILE A 696 38.29 -5.19 11.63
CA ILE A 696 38.06 -5.85 12.92
C ILE A 696 36.87 -6.79 12.71
N CYS A 697 37.16 -8.06 12.38
CA CYS A 697 36.23 -9.15 12.52
C CYS A 697 35.93 -9.30 14.02
N PHE A 698 34.73 -8.96 14.44
CA PHE A 698 34.26 -9.39 15.77
C PHE A 698 34.23 -10.91 15.78
N PRO A 699 34.91 -11.60 16.68
CA PRO A 699 34.76 -13.03 16.82
C PRO A 699 33.29 -13.31 17.17
N VAL A 700 32.68 -14.22 16.45
CA VAL A 700 31.37 -14.79 16.83
C VAL A 700 31.64 -15.58 18.12
N THR A 701 31.55 -14.86 19.25
CA THR A 701 31.59 -15.52 20.55
C THR A 701 30.26 -16.26 20.69
N ASP A 702 30.33 -17.56 20.82
CA ASP A 702 29.21 -18.40 21.25
C ASP A 702 28.44 -17.67 22.35
N MET A 703 27.14 -17.52 22.19
CA MET A 703 26.26 -16.85 23.12
C MET A 703 26.41 -17.50 24.48
N LEU A 704 27.18 -16.84 25.38
CA LEU A 704 27.50 -17.39 26.69
C LEU A 704 26.17 -17.62 27.44
N LYS A 705 25.85 -18.86 27.72
CA LYS A 705 24.64 -19.24 28.44
C LYS A 705 24.57 -18.43 29.75
N ARG A 706 23.52 -17.65 29.94
CA ARG A 706 23.37 -16.78 31.12
C ARG A 706 23.41 -17.62 32.40
N PRO A 707 24.28 -17.31 33.36
CA PRO A 707 24.30 -17.98 34.67
C PRO A 707 22.94 -17.81 35.39
N LYS A 708 22.56 -18.80 36.24
CA LYS A 708 21.33 -18.69 37.03
C LYS A 708 21.35 -17.46 37.94
N VAL A 709 22.50 -17.14 38.52
CA VAL A 709 22.71 -16.04 39.43
C VAL A 709 23.79 -15.12 38.89
N LEU A 710 23.56 -13.81 38.91
CA LEU A 710 24.51 -12.76 38.58
C LEU A 710 24.66 -11.79 39.77
N ASP A 711 25.86 -11.34 40.01
CA ASP A 711 26.07 -10.21 40.91
C ASP A 711 25.41 -8.95 40.32
N CYS A 712 24.90 -8.07 41.15
CA CYS A 712 24.15 -6.92 40.71
C CYS A 712 24.55 -5.69 41.47
N GLU A 713 24.79 -4.59 40.77
CA GLU A 713 24.88 -3.24 41.30
C GLU A 713 23.65 -2.41 41.02
N ILE A 714 23.30 -1.54 41.96
CA ILE A 714 22.08 -0.71 41.91
C ILE A 714 22.47 0.73 41.70
N LEU A 715 21.85 1.36 40.70
CA LEU A 715 21.96 2.80 40.50
C LEU A 715 20.56 3.46 40.56
N ARG A 716 20.46 4.62 41.24
CA ARG A 716 19.24 5.41 41.31
C ARG A 716 19.38 6.68 40.46
N PHE A 717 18.33 7.02 39.69
CA PHE A 717 18.33 8.19 38.84
C PHE A 717 16.93 8.83 38.77
N GLN A 718 16.80 9.96 38.13
CA GLN A 718 15.52 10.56 37.81
C GLN A 718 15.23 10.44 36.34
N ASN A 719 13.98 10.09 35.99
CA ASN A 719 13.43 10.20 34.67
C ASN A 719 12.27 11.20 34.76
N GLN A 720 12.43 12.36 34.15
CA GLN A 720 11.51 13.51 34.34
C GLN A 720 11.35 13.89 35.83
N LYS A 721 10.17 13.72 36.42
CA LYS A 721 9.88 13.99 37.84
C LYS A 721 9.87 12.72 38.70
N GLU A 722 10.02 11.56 38.12
CA GLU A 722 9.93 10.27 38.80
C GLU A 722 11.30 9.76 39.23
N LYS A 723 11.31 9.04 40.35
CA LYS A 723 12.51 8.34 40.85
C LYS A 723 12.59 6.96 40.20
N TRP A 724 13.72 6.65 39.61
CA TRP A 724 13.98 5.40 38.91
C TRP A 724 15.16 4.67 39.50
N ILE A 725 15.20 3.35 39.25
CA ILE A 725 16.25 2.44 39.69
C ILE A 725 16.73 1.58 38.52
N ALA A 726 18.04 1.37 38.39
CA ALA A 726 18.64 0.45 37.45
C ALA A 726 19.37 -0.67 38.26
N PHE A 727 19.17 -1.89 37.81
CA PHE A 727 19.86 -3.11 38.24
C PHE A 727 20.85 -3.52 37.16
N VAL A 728 22.14 -3.38 37.38
CA VAL A 728 23.19 -3.80 36.43
C VAL A 728 23.72 -5.15 36.89
N GLY A 729 23.36 -6.22 36.15
CA GLY A 729 23.85 -7.55 36.37
C GLY A 729 25.25 -7.71 35.80
N LEU A 730 26.21 -8.22 36.62
CA LEU A 730 27.61 -8.33 36.26
C LEU A 730 28.02 -9.79 36.05
N LYS A 731 28.86 -10.03 35.04
CA LYS A 731 29.59 -11.25 34.86
C LYS A 731 31.08 -10.89 34.74
N ASP A 732 31.91 -11.51 35.56
CA ASP A 732 33.37 -11.24 35.62
C ASP A 732 33.66 -9.73 35.77
N ASN A 733 32.89 -9.03 36.62
CA ASN A 733 32.89 -7.60 36.86
C ASN A 733 32.56 -6.70 35.67
N LYS A 734 32.05 -7.25 34.58
CA LYS A 734 31.59 -6.49 33.39
C LYS A 734 30.06 -6.50 33.27
N PRO A 735 29.42 -5.39 32.83
CA PRO A 735 27.99 -5.36 32.57
C PRO A 735 27.57 -6.44 31.60
N TYR A 736 26.62 -7.26 32.04
CA TYR A 736 26.10 -8.38 31.26
C TYR A 736 24.61 -8.21 30.96
N GLU A 737 23.90 -7.57 31.86
CA GLU A 737 22.47 -7.21 31.67
C GLU A 737 22.11 -5.97 32.50
N ILE A 738 21.07 -5.28 32.08
CA ILE A 738 20.54 -4.12 32.81
C ILE A 738 19.00 -4.20 32.82
N PHE A 739 18.40 -3.87 33.96
CA PHE A 739 16.95 -3.73 34.14
C PHE A 739 16.65 -2.40 34.78
N THR A 740 15.57 -1.72 34.36
CA THR A 740 15.22 -0.39 34.88
C THR A 740 13.72 -0.32 35.16
N GLY A 741 13.35 0.40 36.20
CA GLY A 741 11.96 0.62 36.58
C GLY A 741 11.81 1.74 37.62
N LEU A 742 10.56 2.03 38.01
CA LEU A 742 10.24 3.01 39.01
C LEU A 742 10.80 2.61 40.40
N ALA A 743 11.33 3.59 41.14
CA ALA A 743 11.74 3.44 42.53
C ALA A 743 10.58 3.88 43.45
N ASP A 744 9.46 3.16 43.34
CA ASP A 744 8.20 3.44 44.01
C ASP A 744 7.63 2.17 44.67
N ASP A 745 6.75 2.32 45.66
CA ASP A 745 6.18 1.21 46.43
C ASP A 745 4.90 0.67 45.79
N GLU A 746 4.18 1.49 45.04
CA GLU A 746 2.92 1.09 44.37
C GLU A 746 3.17 0.53 42.98
N ASP A 747 3.93 1.25 42.14
CA ASP A 747 4.11 0.91 40.70
C ASP A 747 5.55 0.49 40.36
N GLY A 748 6.39 0.14 41.31
CA GLY A 748 7.80 -0.14 41.10
C GLY A 748 8.46 -1.00 42.18
N ILE A 749 9.67 -0.66 42.53
CA ILE A 749 10.47 -1.31 43.58
C ILE A 749 11.12 -0.28 44.47
N LEU A 750 10.65 -0.16 45.70
CA LEU A 750 11.27 0.68 46.72
C LEU A 750 12.34 -0.09 47.49
N LEU A 751 13.62 0.35 47.38
CA LEU A 751 14.75 -0.22 48.09
C LEU A 751 15.35 0.75 49.08
N PRO A 752 15.86 0.29 50.24
CA PRO A 752 16.57 1.14 51.16
C PRO A 752 17.71 1.90 50.51
N LYS A 753 17.88 3.19 50.84
CA LYS A 753 18.91 4.07 50.22
C LYS A 753 20.35 3.55 50.33
N TRP A 754 20.62 2.80 51.37
CA TRP A 754 21.97 2.23 51.66
C TRP A 754 22.31 1.02 50.83
N LEU A 755 21.32 0.41 50.13
CA LEU A 755 21.53 -0.81 49.39
C LEU A 755 22.06 -0.47 47.99
N GLU A 756 23.30 -0.89 47.69
CA GLU A 756 23.98 -0.63 46.43
C GLU A 756 24.26 -1.91 45.63
N LYS A 757 24.27 -3.07 46.27
CA LYS A 757 24.62 -4.37 45.68
C LYS A 757 23.64 -5.46 46.06
N GLY A 758 23.53 -6.46 45.20
CA GLY A 758 22.71 -7.66 45.39
C GLY A 758 22.98 -8.71 44.34
N LYS A 759 22.02 -9.56 44.07
CA LYS A 759 22.10 -10.61 43.05
C LYS A 759 20.81 -10.66 42.22
N ILE A 760 20.92 -10.86 40.91
CA ILE A 760 19.78 -11.14 40.03
C ILE A 760 19.72 -12.63 39.79
N ILE A 761 18.60 -13.25 40.16
CA ILE A 761 18.35 -14.68 40.03
C ILE A 761 17.36 -14.87 38.89
N LYS A 762 17.67 -15.77 37.93
CA LYS A 762 16.75 -16.18 36.89
C LYS A 762 16.18 -17.54 37.22
N GLU A 763 14.89 -17.60 37.47
CA GLU A 763 14.14 -18.83 37.62
C GLU A 763 13.51 -19.24 36.29
N VAL A 764 13.55 -20.53 35.98
CA VAL A 764 12.91 -21.12 34.79
C VAL A 764 11.96 -22.19 35.30
N PHE A 765 10.70 -22.06 34.95
CA PHE A 765 9.64 -22.99 35.36
C PHE A 765 9.43 -24.10 34.31
N ASP A 766 8.73 -25.17 34.69
CA ASP A 766 8.50 -26.33 33.85
C ASP A 766 7.72 -26.03 32.58
N ASP A 767 6.92 -24.95 32.54
CA ASP A 767 6.21 -24.44 31.39
C ASP A 767 7.09 -23.59 30.43
N GLY A 768 8.39 -23.50 30.73
CA GLY A 768 9.35 -22.69 29.97
C GLY A 768 9.29 -21.19 30.27
N SER A 769 8.40 -20.73 31.14
CA SER A 769 8.32 -19.34 31.57
C SER A 769 9.57 -18.95 32.40
N LYS A 770 9.91 -17.65 32.40
CA LYS A 770 11.12 -17.14 33.04
C LYS A 770 10.77 -16.00 33.97
N ARG A 771 11.26 -16.06 35.22
CA ARG A 771 11.12 -14.99 36.20
C ARG A 771 12.51 -14.48 36.60
N TYR A 772 12.64 -13.19 36.82
CA TYR A 772 13.85 -12.56 37.30
C TYR A 772 13.57 -11.96 38.68
N ASP A 773 14.35 -12.37 39.66
CA ASP A 773 14.21 -11.97 41.07
C ASP A 773 15.47 -11.22 41.52
N PHE A 774 15.31 -10.22 42.41
CA PHE A 774 16.42 -9.51 43.00
C PHE A 774 16.58 -9.92 44.45
N GLN A 775 17.76 -10.39 44.84
CA GLN A 775 18.06 -10.85 46.19
C GLN A 775 19.19 -10.03 46.81
N PHE A 776 19.01 -9.65 48.06
CA PHE A 776 20.02 -8.92 48.84
C PHE A 776 20.04 -9.36 50.33
N ILE A 777 21.09 -8.95 51.06
CA ILE A 777 21.19 -9.16 52.50
C ILE A 777 20.77 -7.87 53.21
N ASN A 778 19.77 -7.96 54.04
CA ASN A 778 19.32 -6.80 54.83
C ASN A 778 20.28 -6.47 56.02
N ARG A 779 20.05 -5.33 56.72
CA ARG A 779 20.90 -4.91 57.83
C ARG A 779 20.96 -5.87 59.03
N HIS A 780 20.03 -6.82 59.09
CA HIS A 780 19.98 -7.85 60.14
C HIS A 780 20.62 -9.17 59.65
N GLY A 781 21.27 -9.20 58.49
CA GLY A 781 21.93 -10.39 57.96
C GLY A 781 21.03 -11.39 57.27
N TYR A 782 19.74 -11.12 57.10
CA TYR A 782 18.78 -12.00 56.43
C TYR A 782 18.72 -11.77 54.95
N LYS A 783 18.65 -12.88 54.22
CA LYS A 783 18.39 -12.83 52.77
C LYS A 783 16.96 -12.39 52.48
N THR A 784 16.81 -11.31 51.73
CA THR A 784 15.53 -10.78 51.27
C THR A 784 15.49 -10.91 49.75
N THR A 785 14.40 -11.46 49.22
CA THR A 785 14.19 -11.63 47.78
C THR A 785 12.96 -10.86 47.33
N ILE A 786 13.12 -10.06 46.28
CA ILE A 786 12.02 -9.39 45.56
C ILE A 786 11.78 -10.21 44.30
N GLU A 787 10.64 -10.84 44.25
CA GLU A 787 10.28 -11.73 43.14
C GLU A 787 9.67 -10.93 41.97
N GLY A 788 9.96 -11.35 40.75
CA GLY A 788 9.27 -10.93 39.55
C GLY A 788 9.56 -9.52 39.08
N LEU A 789 10.81 -9.11 38.92
CA LEU A 789 11.16 -7.77 38.37
C LEU A 789 10.38 -7.43 37.09
N SER A 790 10.13 -8.42 36.23
CA SER A 790 9.39 -8.24 34.95
C SER A 790 7.92 -7.90 35.13
N TYR A 791 7.34 -8.22 36.31
CA TYR A 791 5.93 -7.90 36.60
C TYR A 791 5.77 -6.53 37.27
N LYS A 792 6.86 -6.02 37.88
CA LYS A 792 6.88 -4.79 38.64
C LYS A 792 7.36 -3.58 37.82
N PHE A 793 7.94 -3.81 36.67
CA PHE A 793 8.48 -2.74 35.83
C PHE A 793 7.59 -2.50 34.59
N ASN A 794 7.52 -1.24 34.15
CA ASN A 794 6.82 -0.85 32.95
C ASN A 794 7.32 -1.67 31.77
N LYS A 795 6.39 -2.26 31.00
CA LYS A 795 6.69 -3.22 29.91
C LYS A 795 7.54 -2.63 28.81
N GLU A 796 7.39 -1.36 28.51
CA GLU A 796 8.13 -0.66 27.46
C GLU A 796 9.61 -0.55 27.82
N PHE A 797 9.91 0.03 28.98
CA PHE A 797 11.28 0.18 29.48
C PHE A 797 11.93 -1.17 29.85
N TRP A 798 11.14 -2.15 30.24
CA TRP A 798 11.59 -3.54 30.38
C TRP A 798 12.06 -4.13 29.04
N ASN A 799 11.38 -3.83 27.94
CA ASN A 799 11.77 -4.28 26.61
C ASN A 799 13.05 -3.59 26.12
N TYR A 800 13.19 -2.27 26.33
CA TYR A 800 14.45 -1.56 26.02
C TYR A 800 15.63 -2.12 26.84
N ALA A 801 15.44 -2.33 28.12
CA ALA A 801 16.45 -2.93 29.00
C ALA A 801 16.83 -4.35 28.56
N LYS A 802 15.89 -5.12 28.07
CA LYS A 802 16.09 -6.46 27.53
C LYS A 802 16.91 -6.46 26.24
N LEU A 803 16.65 -5.52 25.31
CA LEU A 803 17.43 -5.31 24.10
C LEU A 803 18.88 -4.90 24.44
N LEU A 804 19.06 -3.94 25.36
CA LEU A 804 20.38 -3.52 25.83
C LEU A 804 21.14 -4.69 26.50
N SER A 805 20.43 -5.49 27.29
CA SER A 805 21.03 -6.71 27.86
C SER A 805 21.48 -7.73 26.80
N GLY A 806 20.75 -7.82 25.69
CA GLY A 806 21.16 -8.60 24.52
C GLY A 806 22.49 -8.10 23.96
N VAL A 807 22.56 -6.81 23.68
CA VAL A 807 23.76 -6.14 23.13
C VAL A 807 24.98 -6.30 24.03
N LEU A 808 24.81 -6.12 25.36
CA LEU A 808 25.87 -6.33 26.34
C LEU A 808 26.38 -7.78 26.38
N ARG A 809 25.48 -8.78 26.27
CA ARG A 809 25.84 -10.23 26.27
C ARG A 809 26.64 -10.61 25.02
N TYR A 810 26.39 -9.98 23.90
CA TYR A 810 27.17 -10.19 22.67
C TYR A 810 28.49 -9.43 22.65
N GLY A 811 28.86 -8.77 23.75
CA GLY A 811 30.17 -8.18 23.93
C GLY A 811 30.38 -6.84 23.22
N MET A 812 29.31 -6.13 22.89
CA MET A 812 29.47 -4.77 22.36
C MET A 812 30.19 -3.89 23.37
N PRO A 813 31.25 -3.15 22.98
CA PRO A 813 31.95 -2.22 23.87
C PRO A 813 31.01 -1.22 24.53
N ILE A 814 31.23 -0.93 25.80
CA ILE A 814 30.31 -0.12 26.64
C ILE A 814 30.16 1.30 26.07
N ASP A 815 31.23 1.89 25.49
CA ASP A 815 31.17 3.18 24.82
C ASP A 815 30.22 3.15 23.62
N GLN A 816 30.19 2.05 22.87
CA GLN A 816 29.24 1.88 21.73
C GLN A 816 27.80 1.66 22.23
N VAL A 817 27.60 0.93 23.33
CA VAL A 817 26.29 0.78 23.97
C VAL A 817 25.77 2.12 24.46
N ILE A 818 26.63 2.96 25.04
CA ILE A 818 26.27 4.32 25.46
C ILE A 818 25.89 5.19 24.26
N LYS A 819 26.65 5.13 23.16
CA LYS A 819 26.31 5.83 21.90
C LYS A 819 24.96 5.39 21.36
N LEU A 820 24.68 4.08 21.38
CA LEU A 820 23.38 3.52 20.98
C LEU A 820 22.26 4.06 21.86
N VAL A 821 22.40 4.06 23.18
CA VAL A 821 21.41 4.59 24.13
C VAL A 821 21.16 6.07 23.89
N ASN A 822 22.21 6.85 23.65
CA ASN A 822 22.08 8.29 23.38
C ASN A 822 21.45 8.59 22.02
N GLY A 823 21.56 7.69 21.05
CA GLY A 823 20.89 7.76 19.76
C GLY A 823 19.40 7.43 19.80
N LEU A 824 18.86 6.86 20.89
CA LEU A 824 17.43 6.57 21.01
C LEU A 824 16.65 7.89 21.10
N GLN A 825 15.52 7.95 20.40
CA GLN A 825 14.63 9.13 20.44
C GLN A 825 13.43 8.85 21.34
N PHE A 826 13.16 9.77 22.26
CA PHE A 826 12.00 9.78 23.17
C PHE A 826 11.29 11.12 23.07
N ASP A 827 10.00 11.15 23.37
CA ASP A 827 9.14 12.33 23.21
C ASP A 827 9.48 13.55 24.10
N SER A 828 10.54 13.48 24.92
CA SER A 828 10.96 14.59 25.79
C SER A 828 12.47 14.74 25.84
N ASP A 829 12.96 15.95 25.53
CA ASP A 829 14.37 16.37 25.61
C ASP A 829 14.72 17.04 26.94
N THR A 830 14.21 16.54 28.07
CA THR A 830 14.58 17.06 29.40
C THR A 830 15.94 16.55 29.87
N ILE A 831 16.63 17.31 30.73
CA ILE A 831 17.96 16.95 31.28
C ILE A 831 17.94 15.61 32.04
N ASN A 832 16.83 15.27 32.66
CA ASN A 832 16.61 14.05 33.41
C ASN A 832 15.77 13.07 32.56
N THR A 833 16.41 12.21 31.80
CA THR A 833 15.77 11.20 30.96
C THR A 833 16.22 9.80 31.34
N TRP A 834 15.44 8.80 30.94
CA TRP A 834 15.81 7.40 31.04
C TRP A 834 17.18 7.12 30.35
N LYS A 835 17.46 7.75 29.21
CA LYS A 835 18.76 7.67 28.52
C LYS A 835 19.92 8.10 29.44
N ALA A 836 19.79 9.27 30.00
CA ALA A 836 20.80 9.80 30.90
C ALA A 836 21.01 8.92 32.14
N GLY A 837 19.94 8.28 32.65
CA GLY A 837 19.99 7.32 33.74
C GLY A 837 20.75 6.04 33.37
N VAL A 838 20.44 5.44 32.23
CA VAL A 838 21.10 4.23 31.72
C VAL A 838 22.55 4.53 31.33
N GLU A 839 22.81 5.65 30.67
CA GLU A 839 24.17 6.11 30.38
C GLU A 839 25.02 6.19 31.65
N ARG A 840 24.49 6.84 32.70
CA ARG A 840 25.18 6.97 33.98
C ARG A 840 25.44 5.61 34.62
N ALA A 841 24.49 4.66 34.51
CA ALA A 841 24.63 3.33 35.06
C ALA A 841 25.73 2.51 34.33
N LEU A 842 25.92 2.68 33.03
CA LEU A 842 26.90 1.98 32.21
C LEU A 842 28.26 2.69 32.18
N ARG A 843 28.28 4.02 32.32
CA ARG A 843 29.52 4.84 32.27
C ARG A 843 30.50 4.46 33.37
N LYS A 844 30.02 3.97 34.48
CA LYS A 844 30.83 3.48 35.63
C LYS A 844 31.82 2.36 35.21
N TYR A 845 31.53 1.67 34.11
CA TYR A 845 32.34 0.51 33.64
C TYR A 845 33.19 0.82 32.40
N LEU A 846 33.31 2.11 32.02
CA LEU A 846 34.26 2.53 30.99
C LEU A 846 35.69 2.51 31.52
N GLU A 847 36.57 1.90 30.74
CA GLU A 847 38.02 1.90 31.02
C GLU A 847 38.74 2.42 29.75
N GLY A 848 39.77 3.29 29.96
CA GLY A 848 40.66 3.77 28.87
C GLY A 848 40.28 5.14 28.28
N VAL A 849 41.00 5.54 27.23
CA VAL A 849 40.81 6.83 26.53
C VAL A 849 39.47 6.87 25.84
N VAL A 850 38.65 7.86 26.11
CA VAL A 850 37.33 8.04 25.46
C VAL A 850 37.53 8.79 24.15
N GLU A 851 37.49 8.05 23.04
CA GLU A 851 37.65 8.61 21.70
C GLU A 851 36.58 9.67 21.37
N GLY A 852 36.98 10.85 20.97
CA GLY A 852 36.08 11.95 20.62
C GLY A 852 35.66 12.90 21.75
N MET A 853 36.09 12.67 23.01
CA MET A 853 35.82 13.57 24.12
C MET A 853 36.94 14.60 24.28
N LYS A 854 36.59 15.88 24.13
CA LYS A 854 37.51 16.97 24.43
C LYS A 854 37.41 17.39 25.89
N CYS A 855 38.52 17.64 26.52
CA CYS A 855 38.57 18.16 27.88
C CYS A 855 37.90 19.52 27.94
N PRO A 856 36.89 19.74 28.83
CA PRO A 856 36.23 21.04 28.94
C PRO A 856 37.14 22.16 29.51
N ASN A 857 38.29 21.79 30.07
CA ASN A 857 39.24 22.77 30.62
C ASN A 857 40.35 23.18 29.63
N CYS A 858 40.89 22.23 28.86
CA CYS A 858 42.01 22.53 27.94
C CYS A 858 41.71 22.26 26.46
N GLY A 859 40.56 21.68 26.13
CA GLY A 859 40.17 21.37 24.75
C GLY A 859 40.84 20.14 24.10
N GLU A 860 41.84 19.52 24.78
CA GLU A 860 42.58 18.37 24.30
C GLU A 860 41.75 17.07 24.33
N SER A 861 41.98 16.16 23.38
CA SER A 861 41.32 14.87 23.29
C SER A 861 41.96 13.75 24.11
N SER A 862 42.60 14.08 25.22
CA SER A 862 43.34 13.20 26.13
C SER A 862 42.58 12.94 27.44
N VAL A 863 41.28 12.61 27.34
CA VAL A 863 40.42 12.30 28.48
C VAL A 863 40.31 10.77 28.64
N GLU A 864 40.72 10.29 29.83
CA GLU A 864 40.59 8.89 30.22
C GLU A 864 39.50 8.70 31.25
N ALA A 865 38.77 7.59 31.13
CA ALA A 865 37.77 7.17 32.10
C ALA A 865 38.36 6.09 33.02
N SER A 866 38.27 6.27 34.33
CA SER A 866 38.68 5.30 35.34
C SER A 866 37.81 5.45 36.57
N ASP A 867 37.35 4.34 37.14
CA ASP A 867 36.52 4.28 38.35
C ASP A 867 35.31 5.22 38.39
N GLY A 868 34.69 5.46 37.21
CA GLY A 868 33.55 6.33 37.07
C GLY A 868 33.88 7.83 37.01
N CYS A 869 35.16 8.18 36.90
CA CYS A 869 35.62 9.57 36.73
C CYS A 869 36.27 9.78 35.36
N TYR A 870 36.16 10.99 34.81
CA TYR A 870 36.98 11.41 33.67
C TYR A 870 38.17 12.22 34.14
N LYS A 871 39.36 11.87 33.69
CA LYS A 871 40.60 12.60 33.98
C LYS A 871 41.32 12.97 32.70
N CYS A 872 41.60 14.23 32.54
CA CYS A 872 42.44 14.67 31.42
C CYS A 872 43.90 14.43 31.76
N THR A 873 44.58 13.61 30.90
CA THR A 873 46.01 13.35 31.12
C THR A 873 46.90 14.52 30.75
N SER A 874 46.42 15.49 29.96
CA SER A 874 47.14 16.68 29.54
C SER A 874 47.13 17.82 30.59
N CYS A 875 45.97 18.08 31.25
CA CYS A 875 45.89 19.21 32.18
C CYS A 875 45.50 18.83 33.60
N GLY A 876 45.29 17.55 33.89
CA GLY A 876 44.90 17.06 35.22
C GLY A 876 43.42 17.33 35.60
N TYR A 877 42.59 17.92 34.72
CA TYR A 877 41.18 18.10 34.98
C TYR A 877 40.51 16.77 35.27
N SER A 878 39.77 16.69 36.37
CA SER A 878 39.03 15.49 36.75
C SER A 878 37.58 15.85 37.08
N LYS A 879 36.65 15.04 36.56
CA LYS A 879 35.23 15.14 36.86
C LYS A 879 34.67 13.73 37.09
N CYS A 880 34.21 13.50 38.33
CA CYS A 880 33.48 12.30 38.72
C CYS A 880 31.98 12.53 38.57
N GLY A 881 31.22 11.51 38.06
CA GLY A 881 29.79 11.59 37.78
C GLY A 881 28.90 11.55 38.99
#